data_b0e3db6c60bcd9ec75d5bdb7b888dc88
#
_entry.id   b0e3db6c60bcd9ec75d5bdb7b888dc88
#
_cell.length_a   1.000
_cell.length_b   1.000
_cell.length_c   1.000
_cell.angle_alpha   90.00
_cell.angle_beta   90.00
_cell.angle_gamma   90.00
#
_symmetry.space_group_name_H-M   'P 1'
#
loop_
_entity.id
_entity.type
_entity.pdbx_description
1 polymer ?
#
loop_
_entity_poly.entity_id
_entity_poly.type
_entity_poly.pdbx_seq_one_letter_code
_entity_poly.pdbx_strand_id
1 'polypeptide(L)'
;MSINKSTFWNKHIGHFISAALLCMGLSITTGAHAQQLQAEVTHYSTDDGLCSNAVSDIIQDGNGYLWIATWNGLSRFDGFNFFNYTTGRLSGNPLLHNRIMDLTADFQQNIWLRMYDGRVFVLNRNEDRIINAFEGIAGNANFRTTCKLKLTEKGYILASIDGVGIYRMKLTNKGMSHQLISTSQLTPNVMVEGYQDDIWVGTDKGFHRLDANDELLSSKAVFAEENITCAYSNGYHIYGGTSSGRIVYFAYGQEPIVIKEVGQPIAAVYVDSHKMVWFATKNPGICRLDPHTGEIKQFNQWVPVPEYDVHGSRIEEVDGVLWATMSHGGFGYYNRERDEMEYFHNDPANPWNLSNTVAAWLVLPGGVIWESTSKKGLEKLMLQNNTISRRLPFAAPNTEEAGPTLSTYNDIRALYSDSKRQQMLIANKNGQLLISNGKDAQYLIDRDNEGKPLGRIYGINADRQGNYWIATKGNGIIKLSLAGNRQVFTHYSTESGQVALNNANAYCSIEDNKGNIWIGTYGGGVNILTRQGGKLTMLHKDNHLHAYPQQAYGKVRTLATDKDGTIWVGTTDGILLMSIEGERVNLMRLDEVMSKERPINCNDIVCLTRSPEGEMWIGTNGGGLSRCLGKDDDGLMAFENIGSQQGLPSEEIKSITFDKSANLWISTDHIISSYNPTKHILSSFSMLDGVDNTICEENAAITLNNGQLLFGTINGYYVVDQKKLASKSAIALKLRITDFFYDGKLMTPRTDSTFTQYVPSLKEVVLPERGVPIAFRFASLNYQLQHRVHYQYMMEGYDREWQDAGKDRMAEYETLPSGTYRFKVRAFLLASPDQYDLKVITVVVPAPFLLSKNSIWLYMALLAALMIGGIYYRQKKFALRQMSIDEAEKTQEEDA
;
A
#
# COMPACT_ATOMS: atom_id res chain seq x y z
N MET A 1 76.90 -21.84 36.82
CA MET A 1 76.37 -20.86 35.87
C MET A 1 74.92 -21.32 35.58
N SER A 2 73.95 -20.79 36.32
CA SER A 2 72.55 -21.13 36.18
C SER A 2 71.88 -19.98 35.46
N ILE A 3 71.48 -20.22 34.21
CA ILE A 3 70.75 -19.24 33.40
C ILE A 3 69.29 -19.44 33.65
N ASN A 4 68.64 -18.35 34.11
CA ASN A 4 67.31 -18.22 34.61
C ASN A 4 66.27 -18.39 33.45
N LYS A 5 65.63 -19.58 33.36
CA LYS A 5 64.65 -19.94 32.33
C LYS A 5 63.24 -19.29 32.55
N SER A 6 63.03 -18.51 33.65
CA SER A 6 61.70 -17.98 33.97
C SER A 6 61.33 -16.67 33.31
N THR A 7 62.30 -15.91 32.78
CA THR A 7 62.05 -14.60 32.15
C THR A 7 61.74 -14.69 30.65
N PHE A 8 62.07 -15.79 30.01
CA PHE A 8 61.80 -15.96 28.56
C PHE A 8 60.35 -16.44 28.30
N TRP A 9 59.82 -17.25 29.20
CA TRP A 9 58.43 -17.73 29.11
C TRP A 9 57.37 -16.66 29.42
N ASN A 10 57.63 -15.80 30.39
CA ASN A 10 56.67 -14.74 30.74
C ASN A 10 56.54 -13.63 29.68
N LYS A 11 57.55 -13.40 28.85
CA LYS A 11 57.48 -12.42 27.76
C LYS A 11 56.69 -12.93 26.54
N HIS A 12 56.81 -14.20 26.24
CA HIS A 12 56.08 -14.80 25.13
C HIS A 12 54.63 -15.15 25.45
N ILE A 13 54.30 -15.52 26.70
CA ILE A 13 52.91 -15.72 27.16
C ILE A 13 52.17 -14.39 27.19
N GLY A 14 52.79 -13.28 27.59
CA GLY A 14 52.21 -11.95 27.57
C GLY A 14 51.84 -11.49 26.13
N HIS A 15 52.67 -11.75 25.14
CA HIS A 15 52.38 -11.44 23.75
C HIS A 15 51.36 -12.39 23.12
N PHE A 16 51.31 -13.68 23.52
CA PHE A 16 50.28 -14.62 23.07
C PHE A 16 48.92 -14.30 23.67
N ILE A 17 48.87 -13.92 24.94
CA ILE A 17 47.57 -13.50 25.58
C ILE A 17 47.12 -12.16 25.01
N SER A 18 48.00 -11.19 24.75
CA SER A 18 47.64 -9.93 24.08
C SER A 18 47.22 -10.14 22.62
N ALA A 19 47.85 -11.05 21.87
CA ALA A 19 47.42 -11.39 20.51
C ALA A 19 46.09 -12.18 20.50
N ALA A 20 45.88 -13.10 21.46
CA ALA A 20 44.62 -13.81 21.61
C ALA A 20 43.49 -12.89 22.08
N LEU A 21 43.74 -11.91 22.95
CA LEU A 21 42.77 -10.87 23.34
C LEU A 21 42.51 -9.85 22.21
N LEU A 22 43.52 -9.56 21.36
CA LEU A 22 43.35 -8.75 20.15
C LEU A 22 42.53 -9.51 19.08
N CYS A 23 42.78 -10.82 18.94
CA CYS A 23 41.97 -11.67 18.03
C CYS A 23 40.55 -11.95 18.59
N MET A 24 40.36 -12.03 19.92
CA MET A 24 39.03 -12.09 20.50
C MET A 24 38.33 -10.72 20.48
N GLY A 25 39.05 -9.60 20.53
CA GLY A 25 38.50 -8.26 20.39
C GLY A 25 38.09 -7.88 18.94
N LEU A 26 38.62 -8.60 17.93
CA LEU A 26 38.28 -8.42 16.51
C LEU A 26 37.20 -9.40 16.02
N SER A 27 36.75 -10.33 16.85
CA SER A 27 35.57 -11.17 16.62
C SER A 27 34.32 -10.67 17.35
N ILE A 28 34.27 -9.38 17.75
CA ILE A 28 32.98 -8.72 17.87
C ILE A 28 32.49 -8.57 16.43
N THR A 29 31.88 -9.62 15.92
CA THR A 29 30.93 -9.51 14.84
C THR A 29 30.02 -8.37 15.21
N THR A 30 30.16 -7.25 14.53
CA THR A 30 29.02 -6.38 14.32
C THR A 30 27.94 -7.31 13.79
N GLY A 31 27.10 -7.82 14.67
CA GLY A 31 25.82 -8.35 14.29
C GLY A 31 25.17 -7.18 13.55
N ALA A 32 25.31 -7.15 12.23
CA ALA A 32 24.42 -6.41 11.41
C ALA A 32 23.06 -7.01 11.78
N HIS A 33 22.31 -6.34 12.68
CA HIS A 33 20.91 -6.61 12.81
C HIS A 33 20.35 -6.36 11.41
N ALA A 34 20.09 -7.44 10.68
CA ALA A 34 19.33 -7.38 9.47
C ALA A 34 18.11 -6.53 9.83
N GLN A 35 17.94 -5.41 9.17
CA GLN A 35 16.83 -4.52 9.42
C GLN A 35 15.59 -5.35 9.14
N GLN A 36 14.86 -5.70 10.20
CA GLN A 36 13.69 -6.54 10.08
C GLN A 36 12.75 -5.82 9.13
N LEU A 37 12.42 -6.44 8.02
CA LEU A 37 11.50 -5.89 7.03
C LEU A 37 10.19 -5.59 7.74
N GLN A 38 9.80 -4.32 7.75
CA GLN A 38 8.53 -3.93 8.32
C GLN A 38 7.46 -4.09 7.24
N ALA A 39 6.53 -4.97 7.49
CA ALA A 39 5.36 -5.19 6.64
C ALA A 39 4.09 -5.09 7.46
N GLU A 40 3.07 -4.54 6.86
CA GLU A 40 1.71 -4.67 7.40
C GLU A 40 1.17 -6.03 6.99
N VAL A 41 0.74 -6.83 7.97
CA VAL A 41 0.20 -8.16 7.75
C VAL A 41 -1.29 -8.16 8.05
N THR A 42 -2.08 -8.60 7.06
CA THR A 42 -3.51 -8.87 7.24
C THR A 42 -3.76 -10.37 7.07
N HIS A 43 -4.41 -10.97 8.03
CA HIS A 43 -4.71 -12.39 8.03
C HIS A 43 -6.16 -12.65 7.61
N TYR A 44 -6.39 -13.69 6.79
CA TYR A 44 -7.69 -14.15 6.34
C TYR A 44 -7.84 -15.64 6.61
N SER A 45 -8.95 -16.03 7.20
CA SER A 45 -9.26 -17.39 7.61
C SER A 45 -10.65 -17.83 7.14
N THR A 46 -11.07 -19.00 7.59
CA THR A 46 -12.46 -19.45 7.39
C THR A 46 -13.48 -18.53 8.04
N ASP A 47 -13.11 -17.79 9.08
CA ASP A 47 -14.00 -16.85 9.76
C ASP A 47 -14.28 -15.62 8.88
N ASP A 48 -13.35 -15.29 7.97
CA ASP A 48 -13.50 -14.22 6.97
C ASP A 48 -14.19 -14.70 5.68
N GLY A 49 -14.50 -15.99 5.59
CA GLY A 49 -15.20 -16.61 4.46
C GLY A 49 -14.33 -17.43 3.51
N LEU A 50 -13.05 -17.63 3.78
CA LEU A 50 -12.18 -18.53 3.01
C LEU A 50 -12.70 -19.97 3.16
N CYS A 51 -12.74 -20.76 2.07
CA CYS A 51 -13.33 -22.11 2.18
C CYS A 51 -12.51 -23.13 3.02
N SER A 52 -11.22 -22.90 3.21
CA SER A 52 -10.38 -23.67 4.14
C SER A 52 -9.08 -22.93 4.44
N ASN A 53 -8.60 -23.09 5.67
CA ASN A 53 -7.29 -22.55 6.08
C ASN A 53 -6.10 -23.31 5.47
N ALA A 54 -6.33 -24.49 4.87
CA ALA A 54 -5.31 -25.26 4.18
C ALA A 54 -5.27 -24.83 2.70
N VAL A 55 -4.53 -23.77 2.41
CA VAL A 55 -4.33 -23.23 1.07
C VAL A 55 -3.14 -23.91 0.39
N SER A 56 -3.29 -24.25 -0.88
CA SER A 56 -2.30 -24.98 -1.68
C SER A 56 -1.70 -24.15 -2.82
N ASP A 57 -2.46 -23.23 -3.41
CA ASP A 57 -1.95 -22.33 -4.45
C ASP A 57 -2.76 -21.04 -4.51
N ILE A 58 -2.13 -19.94 -4.99
CA ILE A 58 -2.72 -18.62 -5.14
C ILE A 58 -2.33 -18.05 -6.47
N ILE A 59 -3.31 -17.60 -7.26
CA ILE A 59 -3.05 -16.90 -8.52
C ILE A 59 -3.92 -15.64 -8.62
N GLN A 60 -3.49 -14.66 -9.42
CA GLN A 60 -4.32 -13.53 -9.86
C GLN A 60 -4.74 -13.75 -11.31
N ASP A 61 -6.04 -13.56 -11.60
CA ASP A 61 -6.52 -13.55 -12.98
C ASP A 61 -6.29 -12.17 -13.66
N GLY A 62 -6.44 -12.10 -14.95
CA GLY A 62 -6.26 -10.85 -15.71
C GLY A 62 -7.30 -9.77 -15.42
N ASN A 63 -8.42 -10.11 -14.75
CA ASN A 63 -9.37 -9.13 -14.23
C ASN A 63 -8.93 -8.53 -12.88
N GLY A 64 -7.99 -9.19 -12.21
CA GLY A 64 -7.44 -8.77 -10.91
C GLY A 64 -7.97 -9.55 -9.71
N TYR A 65 -8.91 -10.51 -9.88
CA TYR A 65 -9.37 -11.36 -8.79
C TYR A 65 -8.26 -12.31 -8.34
N LEU A 66 -8.19 -12.56 -7.04
CA LEU A 66 -7.40 -13.67 -6.52
C LEU A 66 -8.22 -14.96 -6.51
N TRP A 67 -7.55 -16.01 -6.91
CA TRP A 67 -8.06 -17.37 -6.87
C TRP A 67 -7.20 -18.18 -5.94
N ILE A 68 -7.83 -18.78 -4.95
CA ILE A 68 -7.17 -19.49 -3.87
C ILE A 68 -7.62 -20.95 -3.90
N ALA A 69 -6.67 -21.83 -4.24
CA ALA A 69 -6.85 -23.27 -4.15
C ALA A 69 -6.75 -23.71 -2.69
N THR A 70 -7.67 -24.53 -2.24
CA THR A 70 -7.66 -25.04 -0.88
C THR A 70 -7.95 -26.57 -0.85
N TRP A 71 -7.73 -27.15 0.30
CA TRP A 71 -8.10 -28.55 0.51
C TRP A 71 -9.62 -28.79 0.63
N ASN A 72 -10.42 -27.73 0.66
CA ASN A 72 -11.88 -27.81 0.72
C ASN A 72 -12.58 -26.91 -0.31
N GLY A 73 -12.01 -26.74 -1.49
CA GLY A 73 -12.61 -26.02 -2.60
C GLY A 73 -11.75 -24.90 -3.13
N LEU A 74 -12.35 -24.09 -4.01
CA LEU A 74 -11.78 -22.93 -4.65
C LEU A 74 -12.46 -21.69 -4.10
N SER A 75 -11.67 -20.69 -3.66
CA SER A 75 -12.17 -19.37 -3.27
C SER A 75 -11.76 -18.32 -4.29
N ARG A 76 -12.68 -17.47 -4.71
CA ARG A 76 -12.42 -16.22 -5.42
C ARG A 76 -12.48 -15.07 -4.44
N PHE A 77 -11.50 -14.17 -4.44
CA PHE A 77 -11.43 -13.02 -3.56
C PHE A 77 -11.37 -11.71 -4.34
N ASP A 78 -12.20 -10.75 -3.99
CA ASP A 78 -12.28 -9.43 -4.62
C ASP A 78 -11.57 -8.32 -3.84
N GLY A 79 -10.85 -8.71 -2.80
CA GLY A 79 -10.22 -7.80 -1.86
C GLY A 79 -11.01 -7.61 -0.57
N PHE A 80 -12.28 -7.99 -0.55
CA PHE A 80 -13.17 -7.80 0.59
C PHE A 80 -14.01 -9.05 0.91
N ASN A 81 -14.49 -9.75 -0.12
CA ASN A 81 -15.39 -10.88 0.03
C ASN A 81 -14.84 -12.12 -0.65
N PHE A 82 -15.09 -13.27 -0.04
CA PHE A 82 -14.82 -14.58 -0.65
C PHE A 82 -16.07 -15.14 -1.29
N PHE A 83 -15.92 -15.69 -2.50
CA PHE A 83 -16.93 -16.49 -3.17
C PHE A 83 -16.37 -17.90 -3.38
N ASN A 84 -17.09 -18.92 -2.87
CA ASN A 84 -16.56 -20.27 -2.73
C ASN A 84 -17.24 -21.27 -3.69
N TYR A 85 -16.41 -22.11 -4.32
CA TYR A 85 -16.80 -23.22 -5.17
C TYR A 85 -16.44 -24.54 -4.47
N THR A 86 -17.45 -25.25 -3.96
CA THR A 86 -17.31 -26.52 -3.26
C THR A 86 -18.28 -27.57 -3.79
N THR A 87 -18.00 -28.87 -3.57
CA THR A 87 -18.83 -29.97 -4.07
C THR A 87 -20.27 -29.97 -3.53
N GLY A 88 -20.49 -29.44 -2.35
CA GLY A 88 -21.81 -29.50 -1.67
C GLY A 88 -22.79 -28.39 -2.01
N ARG A 89 -22.29 -27.25 -2.52
CA ARG A 89 -23.13 -26.06 -2.76
C ARG A 89 -23.72 -25.97 -4.16
N LEU A 90 -23.27 -26.83 -5.06
CA LEU A 90 -23.46 -26.60 -6.47
C LEU A 90 -24.06 -27.86 -7.13
N SER A 91 -25.36 -27.87 -7.44
CA SER A 91 -25.96 -28.95 -8.24
C SER A 91 -25.27 -29.03 -9.60
N GLY A 92 -24.84 -30.23 -10.02
CA GLY A 92 -24.14 -30.47 -11.29
C GLY A 92 -22.64 -30.18 -11.28
N ASN A 93 -22.01 -30.02 -10.11
CA ASN A 93 -20.55 -29.91 -10.02
C ASN A 93 -19.89 -31.28 -10.26
N PRO A 94 -19.00 -31.45 -11.25
CA PRO A 94 -18.34 -32.72 -11.55
C PRO A 94 -17.20 -33.07 -10.59
N LEU A 95 -16.84 -32.17 -9.67
CA LEU A 95 -15.79 -32.45 -8.69
C LEU A 95 -16.18 -33.59 -7.77
N LEU A 96 -15.35 -34.62 -7.69
CA LEU A 96 -15.56 -35.77 -6.81
C LEU A 96 -15.07 -35.51 -5.39
N HIS A 97 -14.17 -34.55 -5.21
CA HIS A 97 -13.67 -34.06 -3.93
C HIS A 97 -13.19 -32.62 -4.05
N ASN A 98 -13.01 -31.95 -2.93
CA ASN A 98 -12.67 -30.51 -2.89
C ASN A 98 -11.16 -30.21 -2.88
N ARG A 99 -10.27 -31.20 -2.82
CA ARG A 99 -8.83 -30.97 -2.69
C ARG A 99 -8.22 -30.52 -4.01
N ILE A 100 -7.86 -29.24 -4.09
CA ILE A 100 -7.19 -28.65 -5.25
C ILE A 100 -5.71 -28.53 -4.94
N MET A 101 -4.84 -28.90 -5.88
CA MET A 101 -3.39 -28.85 -5.71
C MET A 101 -2.81 -27.53 -6.21
N ASP A 102 -3.10 -27.19 -7.46
CA ASP A 102 -2.66 -25.91 -8.06
C ASP A 102 -3.63 -25.39 -9.11
N LEU A 103 -3.39 -24.13 -9.50
CA LEU A 103 -4.23 -23.35 -10.39
C LEU A 103 -3.44 -22.83 -11.59
N THR A 104 -4.12 -22.64 -12.71
CA THR A 104 -3.60 -21.92 -13.87
C THR A 104 -4.74 -21.12 -14.50
N ALA A 105 -4.56 -19.82 -14.72
CA ALA A 105 -5.52 -19.00 -15.46
C ALA A 105 -5.14 -18.95 -16.95
N ASP A 106 -6.11 -19.13 -17.85
CA ASP A 106 -5.89 -18.93 -19.29
C ASP A 106 -6.15 -17.47 -19.71
N PHE A 107 -5.84 -17.11 -20.95
CA PHE A 107 -6.05 -15.74 -21.46
C PHE A 107 -7.53 -15.34 -21.55
N GLN A 108 -8.45 -16.31 -21.56
CA GLN A 108 -9.89 -16.09 -21.52
C GLN A 108 -10.41 -15.98 -20.09
N GLN A 109 -9.50 -16.02 -19.10
CA GLN A 109 -9.77 -15.92 -17.68
C GLN A 109 -10.50 -17.13 -17.08
N ASN A 110 -10.51 -18.28 -17.78
CA ASN A 110 -10.95 -19.53 -17.19
C ASN A 110 -9.88 -20.03 -16.20
N ILE A 111 -10.33 -20.67 -15.14
CA ILE A 111 -9.43 -21.18 -14.09
C ILE A 111 -9.33 -22.69 -14.22
N TRP A 112 -8.13 -23.15 -14.52
CA TRP A 112 -7.80 -24.57 -14.62
C TRP A 112 -7.35 -25.09 -13.26
N LEU A 113 -7.95 -26.18 -12.85
CA LEU A 113 -7.79 -26.79 -11.53
C LEU A 113 -7.09 -28.14 -11.69
N ARG A 114 -5.90 -28.28 -11.11
CA ARG A 114 -5.30 -29.59 -10.92
C ARG A 114 -5.64 -30.08 -9.51
N MET A 115 -6.33 -31.23 -9.44
CA MET A 115 -6.74 -31.83 -8.19
C MET A 115 -5.57 -32.57 -7.54
N TYR A 116 -5.68 -32.84 -6.25
CA TYR A 116 -4.69 -33.62 -5.50
C TYR A 116 -4.45 -35.02 -6.08
N ASP A 117 -5.48 -35.61 -6.67
CA ASP A 117 -5.40 -36.96 -7.31
C ASP A 117 -4.94 -36.89 -8.79
N GLY A 118 -4.49 -35.70 -9.26
CA GLY A 118 -4.00 -35.49 -10.62
C GLY A 118 -5.07 -35.27 -11.69
N ARG A 119 -6.36 -35.28 -11.36
CA ARG A 119 -7.43 -34.93 -12.32
C ARG A 119 -7.40 -33.45 -12.63
N VAL A 120 -7.88 -33.08 -13.83
CA VAL A 120 -7.93 -31.69 -14.30
C VAL A 120 -9.36 -31.29 -14.59
N PHE A 121 -9.74 -30.16 -14.04
CA PHE A 121 -11.01 -29.48 -14.32
C PHE A 121 -10.76 -28.05 -14.76
N VAL A 122 -11.75 -27.44 -15.40
CA VAL A 122 -11.72 -26.02 -15.75
C VAL A 122 -13.02 -25.35 -15.32
N LEU A 123 -12.92 -24.24 -14.64
CA LEU A 123 -14.02 -23.33 -14.36
C LEU A 123 -14.20 -22.43 -15.58
N ASN A 124 -15.25 -22.67 -16.37
CA ASN A 124 -15.71 -21.75 -17.40
C ASN A 124 -16.31 -20.53 -16.74
N ARG A 125 -15.62 -19.39 -16.83
CA ARG A 125 -16.03 -18.15 -16.19
C ARG A 125 -17.30 -17.56 -16.80
N ASN A 126 -17.53 -17.73 -18.08
CA ASN A 126 -18.73 -17.20 -18.73
C ASN A 126 -19.99 -17.92 -18.31
N GLU A 127 -19.90 -19.25 -18.12
CA GLU A 127 -21.03 -20.08 -17.67
C GLU A 127 -21.09 -20.30 -16.16
N ASP A 128 -20.07 -19.81 -15.41
CA ASP A 128 -19.87 -20.08 -13.99
C ASP A 128 -19.99 -21.57 -13.63
N ARG A 129 -19.43 -22.42 -14.48
CA ARG A 129 -19.55 -23.87 -14.41
C ARG A 129 -18.20 -24.55 -14.47
N ILE A 130 -17.98 -25.52 -13.58
CA ILE A 130 -16.81 -26.40 -13.62
C ILE A 130 -17.10 -27.57 -14.55
N ILE A 131 -16.18 -27.87 -15.47
CA ILE A 131 -16.25 -28.99 -16.40
C ILE A 131 -14.98 -29.84 -16.30
N ASN A 132 -15.07 -31.12 -16.64
CA ASN A 132 -13.91 -32.00 -16.76
C ASN A 132 -13.09 -31.57 -17.98
N ALA A 133 -11.79 -31.29 -17.81
CA ALA A 133 -10.92 -30.84 -18.88
C ALA A 133 -10.75 -31.88 -20.01
N PHE A 134 -11.04 -33.13 -19.77
CA PHE A 134 -10.98 -34.24 -20.72
C PHE A 134 -12.36 -34.80 -21.10
N GLU A 135 -13.41 -34.03 -20.93
CA GLU A 135 -14.76 -34.42 -21.32
C GLU A 135 -14.81 -34.81 -22.81
N GLY A 136 -15.46 -35.94 -23.12
CA GLY A 136 -15.56 -36.47 -24.50
C GLY A 136 -14.43 -37.40 -24.94
N ILE A 137 -13.36 -37.56 -24.15
CA ILE A 137 -12.28 -38.49 -24.45
C ILE A 137 -12.55 -39.84 -23.73
N ALA A 138 -12.45 -40.94 -24.46
CA ALA A 138 -12.61 -42.30 -23.88
C ALA A 138 -11.52 -42.57 -22.85
N GLY A 139 -11.91 -43.10 -21.70
CA GLY A 139 -10.98 -43.43 -20.61
C GLY A 139 -10.56 -42.26 -19.73
N ASN A 140 -11.11 -41.06 -19.93
CA ASN A 140 -10.78 -39.84 -19.22
C ASN A 140 -10.88 -39.95 -17.67
N ALA A 141 -11.70 -40.85 -17.16
CA ALA A 141 -11.83 -41.09 -15.71
C ALA A 141 -10.52 -41.53 -15.04
N ASN A 142 -9.59 -42.11 -15.80
CA ASN A 142 -8.29 -42.59 -15.33
C ASN A 142 -7.14 -41.59 -15.60
N PHE A 143 -7.43 -40.48 -16.26
CA PHE A 143 -6.39 -39.51 -16.59
C PHE A 143 -5.89 -38.78 -15.34
N ARG A 144 -4.58 -38.82 -15.15
CA ARG A 144 -3.88 -38.16 -14.02
C ARG A 144 -2.68 -37.40 -14.56
N THR A 145 -2.55 -36.14 -14.20
CA THR A 145 -1.37 -35.34 -14.57
C THR A 145 -0.20 -35.66 -13.68
N THR A 146 0.99 -35.67 -14.26
CA THR A 146 2.25 -35.95 -13.55
C THR A 146 2.91 -34.69 -13.03
N CYS A 147 2.64 -33.51 -13.65
CA CYS A 147 3.25 -32.23 -13.27
C CYS A 147 2.23 -31.09 -13.33
N LYS A 148 2.64 -29.90 -12.92
CA LYS A 148 1.86 -28.66 -12.98
C LYS A 148 1.46 -28.34 -14.44
N LEU A 149 0.24 -27.84 -14.64
CA LEU A 149 -0.25 -27.41 -15.95
C LEU A 149 0.57 -26.20 -16.45
N LYS A 150 0.87 -26.16 -17.74
CA LYS A 150 1.60 -25.06 -18.36
C LYS A 150 0.70 -24.31 -19.34
N LEU A 151 0.54 -23.01 -19.12
CA LEU A 151 -0.05 -22.10 -20.12
C LEU A 151 1.02 -21.73 -21.15
N THR A 152 0.68 -21.83 -22.42
CA THR A 152 1.54 -21.43 -23.53
C THR A 152 1.24 -19.99 -23.98
N GLU A 153 2.18 -19.35 -24.69
CA GLU A 153 1.99 -18.00 -25.25
C GLU A 153 0.83 -17.92 -26.26
N LYS A 154 0.50 -19.03 -26.92
CA LYS A 154 -0.67 -19.14 -27.78
C LYS A 154 -2.00 -19.39 -27.04
N GLY A 155 -1.96 -19.46 -25.73
CA GLY A 155 -3.15 -19.63 -24.88
C GLY A 155 -3.70 -21.06 -24.82
N TYR A 156 -2.85 -22.06 -25.04
CA TYR A 156 -3.17 -23.47 -24.78
C TYR A 156 -2.69 -23.88 -23.40
N ILE A 157 -3.36 -24.83 -22.81
CA ILE A 157 -2.93 -25.51 -21.58
C ILE A 157 -2.32 -26.85 -21.96
N LEU A 158 -1.10 -27.09 -21.50
CA LEU A 158 -0.42 -28.38 -21.62
C LEU A 158 -0.63 -29.18 -20.34
N ALA A 159 -1.01 -30.45 -20.51
CA ALA A 159 -1.14 -31.42 -19.42
C ALA A 159 -0.44 -32.73 -19.83
N SER A 160 0.48 -33.17 -19.00
CA SER A 160 1.10 -34.49 -19.15
C SER A 160 0.25 -35.53 -18.39
N ILE A 161 -0.24 -36.55 -19.09
CA ILE A 161 -1.08 -37.60 -18.54
C ILE A 161 -0.28 -38.89 -18.44
N ASP A 162 -0.21 -39.41 -17.23
CA ASP A 162 0.52 -40.64 -16.93
C ASP A 162 0.09 -41.81 -17.83
N GLY A 163 1.07 -42.50 -18.43
CA GLY A 163 0.86 -43.61 -19.33
C GLY A 163 0.16 -43.32 -20.65
N VAL A 164 -0.18 -42.04 -20.94
CA VAL A 164 -0.89 -41.61 -22.15
C VAL A 164 -0.05 -40.67 -23.03
N GLY A 165 0.48 -39.60 -22.45
CA GLY A 165 1.28 -38.59 -23.16
C GLY A 165 0.91 -37.14 -22.80
N ILE A 166 1.24 -36.21 -23.67
CA ILE A 166 1.03 -34.77 -23.43
C ILE A 166 -0.15 -34.28 -24.27
N TYR A 167 -1.14 -33.69 -23.60
CA TYR A 167 -2.26 -33.04 -24.25
C TYR A 167 -2.08 -31.52 -24.30
N ARG A 168 -2.45 -30.96 -25.45
CA ARG A 168 -2.70 -29.51 -25.65
C ARG A 168 -4.19 -29.29 -25.59
N MET A 169 -4.63 -28.37 -24.74
CA MET A 169 -6.05 -28.15 -24.47
C MET A 169 -6.40 -26.69 -24.53
N LYS A 170 -7.62 -26.37 -24.93
CA LYS A 170 -8.19 -25.01 -24.91
C LYS A 170 -9.70 -25.09 -24.73
N LEU A 171 -10.24 -24.25 -23.84
CA LEU A 171 -11.68 -24.06 -23.76
C LEU A 171 -12.09 -23.03 -24.82
N THR A 172 -13.05 -23.42 -25.69
CA THR A 172 -13.58 -22.59 -26.76
C THR A 172 -15.09 -22.39 -26.56
N ASN A 173 -15.70 -21.47 -27.30
CA ASN A 173 -17.15 -21.27 -27.27
C ASN A 173 -17.95 -22.51 -27.74
N LYS A 174 -17.29 -23.49 -28.38
CA LYS A 174 -17.88 -24.77 -28.83
C LYS A 174 -17.63 -25.90 -27.82
N GLY A 175 -16.98 -25.65 -26.69
CA GLY A 175 -16.57 -26.63 -25.71
C GLY A 175 -15.06 -26.85 -25.67
N MET A 176 -14.64 -27.93 -25.00
CA MET A 176 -13.25 -28.31 -24.88
C MET A 176 -12.64 -28.77 -26.19
N SER A 177 -11.49 -28.23 -26.55
CA SER A 177 -10.64 -28.69 -27.64
C SER A 177 -9.44 -29.42 -27.07
N HIS A 178 -9.16 -30.63 -27.59
CA HIS A 178 -8.07 -31.48 -27.13
C HIS A 178 -7.24 -31.94 -28.32
N GLN A 179 -5.94 -31.95 -28.15
CA GLN A 179 -5.01 -32.55 -29.09
C GLN A 179 -3.93 -33.29 -28.30
N LEU A 180 -3.76 -34.58 -28.63
CA LEU A 180 -2.64 -35.37 -28.09
C LEU A 180 -1.41 -35.03 -28.94
N ILE A 181 -0.42 -34.37 -28.38
CA ILE A 181 0.77 -33.88 -29.06
C ILE A 181 1.99 -34.81 -28.92
N SER A 182 1.98 -35.69 -27.96
CA SER A 182 3.00 -36.71 -27.78
C SER A 182 2.41 -37.97 -27.18
N THR A 183 2.65 -39.12 -27.80
CA THR A 183 2.30 -40.45 -27.29
C THR A 183 3.47 -41.14 -26.58
N SER A 184 4.64 -40.44 -26.48
CA SER A 184 5.81 -41.04 -25.83
C SER A 184 5.54 -41.16 -24.33
N GLN A 185 6.02 -42.26 -23.73
CA GLN A 185 5.97 -42.49 -22.26
C GLN A 185 6.94 -41.59 -21.49
N LEU A 186 7.00 -40.28 -21.87
CA LEU A 186 7.77 -39.29 -21.14
C LEU A 186 7.02 -38.93 -19.86
N THR A 187 7.69 -39.00 -18.75
CA THR A 187 7.22 -38.48 -17.46
C THR A 187 7.85 -37.15 -17.19
N PRO A 188 7.21 -36.00 -17.58
CA PRO A 188 7.76 -34.69 -17.37
C PRO A 188 7.82 -34.32 -15.89
N ASN A 189 8.98 -33.81 -15.49
CA ASN A 189 9.14 -33.09 -14.24
C ASN A 189 8.79 -31.59 -14.45
N VAL A 190 9.13 -31.05 -15.62
CA VAL A 190 8.90 -29.64 -15.96
C VAL A 190 8.69 -29.48 -17.48
N MET A 191 7.86 -28.50 -17.86
CA MET A 191 7.64 -28.11 -19.25
C MET A 191 7.88 -26.60 -19.38
N VAL A 192 8.65 -26.19 -20.39
CA VAL A 192 8.92 -24.78 -20.72
C VAL A 192 8.76 -24.52 -22.21
N GLU A 193 8.39 -23.31 -22.59
CA GLU A 193 8.38 -22.87 -23.97
C GLU A 193 9.76 -22.41 -24.42
N GLY A 194 10.14 -22.77 -25.64
CA GLY A 194 11.36 -22.33 -26.30
C GLY A 194 11.07 -21.44 -27.51
N TYR A 195 12.03 -21.36 -28.39
CA TYR A 195 11.97 -20.52 -29.60
C TYR A 195 10.92 -21.05 -30.59
N GLN A 196 10.13 -20.15 -31.20
CA GLN A 196 9.10 -20.47 -32.19
C GLN A 196 8.02 -21.47 -31.73
N ASP A 197 7.62 -21.34 -30.48
CA ASP A 197 6.58 -22.15 -29.80
C ASP A 197 6.96 -23.65 -29.59
N ASP A 198 8.23 -23.98 -29.69
CA ASP A 198 8.67 -25.30 -29.30
C ASP A 198 8.43 -25.53 -27.81
N ILE A 199 8.06 -26.74 -27.46
CA ILE A 199 7.92 -27.15 -26.07
C ILE A 199 9.09 -28.02 -25.67
N TRP A 200 9.75 -27.62 -24.61
CA TRP A 200 10.82 -28.40 -24.01
C TRP A 200 10.36 -29.08 -22.73
N VAL A 201 10.56 -30.37 -22.70
CA VAL A 201 10.09 -31.27 -21.64
C VAL A 201 11.30 -31.80 -20.89
N GLY A 202 11.48 -31.36 -19.63
CA GLY A 202 12.52 -31.91 -18.76
C GLY A 202 12.03 -33.16 -18.06
N THR A 203 12.81 -34.25 -18.15
CA THR A 203 12.51 -35.58 -17.62
C THR A 203 13.66 -36.10 -16.78
N ASP A 204 13.54 -37.33 -16.29
CA ASP A 204 14.63 -38.11 -15.67
C ASP A 204 15.75 -38.48 -16.64
N LYS A 205 15.54 -38.26 -17.96
CA LYS A 205 16.49 -38.55 -19.04
C LYS A 205 16.76 -37.31 -19.92
N GLY A 206 16.93 -36.17 -19.31
CA GLY A 206 17.27 -34.92 -19.99
C GLY A 206 16.07 -34.17 -20.54
N PHE A 207 16.36 -33.22 -21.43
CA PHE A 207 15.37 -32.42 -22.12
C PHE A 207 15.01 -33.01 -23.47
N HIS A 208 13.71 -33.13 -23.74
CA HIS A 208 13.12 -33.51 -25.02
C HIS A 208 12.43 -32.31 -25.65
N ARG A 209 12.59 -32.16 -26.97
CA ARG A 209 11.96 -31.07 -27.74
C ARG A 209 10.76 -31.59 -28.53
N LEU A 210 9.63 -30.91 -28.37
CA LEU A 210 8.46 -31.02 -29.27
C LEU A 210 8.47 -29.79 -30.17
N ASP A 211 8.25 -29.98 -31.50
CA ASP A 211 8.18 -28.85 -32.43
C ASP A 211 6.83 -28.15 -32.41
N ALA A 212 6.70 -27.06 -33.23
CA ALA A 212 5.46 -26.30 -33.36
C ALA A 212 4.30 -27.14 -33.99
N ASN A 213 4.60 -28.26 -34.67
CA ASN A 213 3.62 -29.22 -35.21
C ASN A 213 3.33 -30.37 -34.23
N ASP A 214 3.92 -30.32 -33.02
CA ASP A 214 3.72 -31.26 -31.92
C ASP A 214 4.31 -32.65 -32.18
N GLU A 215 5.28 -32.75 -33.06
CA GLU A 215 6.05 -33.98 -33.28
C GLU A 215 7.32 -33.97 -32.40
N LEU A 216 7.69 -35.13 -31.90
CA LEU A 216 8.93 -35.31 -31.18
C LEU A 216 10.12 -35.17 -32.16
N LEU A 217 10.71 -33.99 -32.26
CA LEU A 217 11.72 -33.65 -33.24
C LEU A 217 13.04 -34.40 -33.13
N SER A 218 13.33 -34.99 -32.02
CA SER A 218 14.63 -35.66 -31.79
C SER A 218 14.47 -36.91 -30.98
N SER A 219 14.95 -38.03 -31.52
CA SER A 219 15.10 -39.27 -30.79
C SER A 219 16.19 -39.19 -29.67
N LYS A 220 16.98 -38.09 -29.65
CA LYS A 220 18.08 -37.92 -28.73
C LYS A 220 17.80 -36.74 -27.81
N ALA A 221 17.63 -37.04 -26.51
CA ALA A 221 17.48 -36.01 -25.50
C ALA A 221 18.76 -35.19 -25.34
N VAL A 222 18.60 -33.91 -25.02
CA VAL A 222 19.70 -33.02 -24.59
C VAL A 222 19.98 -33.31 -23.12
N PHE A 223 21.23 -33.54 -22.76
CA PHE A 223 21.67 -33.99 -21.41
C PHE A 223 21.00 -35.30 -20.98
N ALA A 224 20.99 -36.32 -21.86
CA ALA A 224 20.26 -37.59 -21.67
C ALA A 224 20.62 -38.38 -20.37
N GLU A 225 21.76 -38.11 -19.79
CA GLU A 225 22.23 -38.76 -18.55
C GLU A 225 21.80 -37.98 -17.29
N GLU A 226 21.08 -36.85 -17.45
CA GLU A 226 20.68 -35.97 -16.35
C GLU A 226 19.18 -36.06 -16.05
N ASN A 227 18.85 -36.08 -14.78
CA ASN A 227 17.48 -35.92 -14.33
C ASN A 227 17.22 -34.42 -14.11
N ILE A 228 16.39 -33.81 -14.96
CA ILE A 228 16.00 -32.40 -14.91
C ILE A 228 14.96 -32.18 -13.83
N THR A 229 15.30 -31.36 -12.83
CA THR A 229 14.42 -31.10 -11.68
C THR A 229 13.62 -29.80 -11.85
N CYS A 230 14.20 -28.81 -12.50
CA CYS A 230 13.58 -27.50 -12.74
C CYS A 230 14.09 -26.89 -14.04
N ALA A 231 13.35 -25.93 -14.58
CA ALA A 231 13.77 -25.18 -15.76
C ALA A 231 13.19 -23.77 -15.76
N TYR A 232 13.94 -22.84 -16.34
CA TYR A 232 13.56 -21.49 -16.68
C TYR A 232 13.75 -21.23 -18.18
N SER A 233 12.81 -20.53 -18.79
CA SER A 233 12.91 -20.10 -20.18
C SER A 233 12.43 -18.67 -20.33
N ASN A 234 13.13 -17.89 -21.16
CA ASN A 234 12.66 -16.58 -21.63
C ASN A 234 12.23 -16.62 -23.11
N GLY A 235 11.86 -17.82 -23.61
CA GLY A 235 11.46 -18.06 -24.98
C GLY A 235 12.64 -18.37 -25.93
N TYR A 236 13.83 -17.85 -25.69
CA TYR A 236 15.02 -18.07 -26.52
C TYR A 236 16.12 -18.87 -25.81
N HIS A 237 16.35 -18.57 -24.53
CA HIS A 237 17.34 -19.20 -23.69
C HIS A 237 16.67 -20.11 -22.67
N ILE A 238 17.15 -21.34 -22.55
CA ILE A 238 16.64 -22.32 -21.59
C ILE A 238 17.76 -22.69 -20.62
N TYR A 239 17.44 -22.59 -19.34
CA TYR A 239 18.29 -22.97 -18.22
C TYR A 239 17.60 -24.09 -17.46
N GLY A 240 18.37 -25.12 -17.12
CA GLY A 240 17.86 -26.27 -16.36
C GLY A 240 18.71 -26.53 -15.12
N GLY A 241 18.05 -27.00 -14.07
CA GLY A 241 18.71 -27.56 -12.90
C GLY A 241 18.54 -29.08 -12.90
N THR A 242 19.57 -29.78 -12.41
CA THR A 242 19.56 -31.25 -12.38
C THR A 242 19.65 -31.79 -10.96
N SER A 243 19.26 -33.04 -10.78
CA SER A 243 19.39 -33.74 -9.51
C SER A 243 20.86 -34.04 -9.14
N SER A 244 21.78 -34.10 -10.13
CA SER A 244 23.23 -34.24 -9.93
C SER A 244 23.89 -32.94 -9.47
N GLY A 245 23.18 -31.81 -9.54
CA GLY A 245 23.68 -30.47 -9.15
C GLY A 245 24.35 -29.72 -10.27
N ARG A 246 23.95 -29.96 -11.51
CA ARG A 246 24.45 -29.22 -12.68
C ARG A 246 23.45 -28.16 -13.08
N ILE A 247 23.92 -26.96 -13.44
CA ILE A 247 23.17 -25.92 -14.11
C ILE A 247 23.50 -26.02 -15.60
N VAL A 248 22.51 -26.40 -16.39
CA VAL A 248 22.62 -26.60 -17.83
C VAL A 248 21.98 -25.48 -18.59
N TYR A 249 22.49 -25.19 -19.78
CA TYR A 249 22.03 -24.12 -20.64
C TYR A 249 22.06 -24.53 -22.10
N PHE A 250 21.07 -24.12 -22.85
CA PHE A 250 21.05 -24.16 -24.31
C PHE A 250 20.14 -23.07 -24.88
N ALA A 251 20.40 -22.72 -26.13
CA ALA A 251 19.61 -21.79 -26.90
C ALA A 251 19.49 -22.29 -28.35
N TYR A 252 18.52 -21.76 -29.07
CA TYR A 252 18.33 -22.14 -30.48
C TYR A 252 19.61 -21.91 -31.30
N GLY A 253 20.08 -22.97 -32.00
CA GLY A 253 21.29 -22.91 -32.84
C GLY A 253 22.61 -22.92 -32.06
N GLN A 254 22.60 -23.14 -30.76
CA GLN A 254 23.80 -23.27 -29.94
C GLN A 254 23.94 -24.69 -29.40
N GLU A 255 25.20 -25.13 -29.22
CA GLU A 255 25.45 -26.38 -28.54
C GLU A 255 25.10 -26.29 -27.04
N PRO A 256 24.48 -27.33 -26.50
CA PRO A 256 24.16 -27.40 -25.08
C PRO A 256 25.41 -27.44 -24.20
N ILE A 257 25.44 -26.66 -23.13
CA ILE A 257 26.57 -26.59 -22.20
C ILE A 257 26.15 -26.75 -20.75
N VAL A 258 27.05 -27.27 -19.93
CA VAL A 258 26.97 -27.20 -18.47
C VAL A 258 27.65 -25.90 -18.03
N ILE A 259 26.87 -24.93 -17.51
CA ILE A 259 27.41 -23.66 -17.05
C ILE A 259 28.25 -23.87 -15.78
N LYS A 260 27.71 -24.68 -14.85
CA LYS A 260 28.32 -24.89 -13.54
C LYS A 260 27.91 -26.23 -12.91
N GLU A 261 28.87 -26.86 -12.22
CA GLU A 261 28.59 -27.97 -11.32
C GLU A 261 28.62 -27.47 -9.87
N VAL A 262 27.54 -27.66 -9.14
CA VAL A 262 27.36 -27.21 -7.75
C VAL A 262 27.50 -28.38 -6.76
N GLY A 263 27.26 -29.61 -7.26
CA GLY A 263 27.39 -30.86 -6.48
C GLY A 263 26.23 -31.13 -5.52
N GLN A 264 25.15 -30.35 -5.60
CA GLN A 264 23.92 -30.57 -4.85
C GLN A 264 22.71 -30.39 -5.76
N PRO A 265 21.60 -31.16 -5.55
CA PRO A 265 20.38 -31.03 -6.37
C PRO A 265 19.91 -29.58 -6.47
N ILE A 266 19.60 -29.15 -7.68
CA ILE A 266 19.04 -27.84 -7.97
C ILE A 266 17.50 -27.94 -7.93
N ALA A 267 16.86 -27.14 -7.08
CA ALA A 267 15.41 -27.17 -6.88
C ALA A 267 14.65 -26.11 -7.67
N ALA A 268 15.30 -24.97 -7.90
CA ALA A 268 14.74 -23.88 -8.70
C ALA A 268 15.88 -23.20 -9.46
N VAL A 269 15.58 -22.68 -10.66
CA VAL A 269 16.50 -21.85 -11.47
C VAL A 269 15.70 -20.70 -12.05
N TYR A 270 16.31 -19.51 -12.04
CA TYR A 270 15.72 -18.27 -12.57
C TYR A 270 16.83 -17.36 -13.12
N VAL A 271 16.53 -16.57 -14.14
CA VAL A 271 17.47 -15.57 -14.67
C VAL A 271 16.85 -14.19 -14.53
N ASP A 272 17.51 -13.32 -13.79
CA ASP A 272 17.02 -11.98 -13.51
C ASP A 272 17.23 -11.02 -14.71
N SER A 273 16.64 -9.82 -14.61
CA SER A 273 16.77 -8.76 -15.62
C SER A 273 18.21 -8.30 -15.88
N HIS A 274 19.14 -8.57 -14.95
CA HIS A 274 20.58 -8.31 -15.08
C HIS A 274 21.36 -9.51 -15.63
N LYS A 275 20.66 -10.56 -16.08
CA LYS A 275 21.22 -11.80 -16.63
C LYS A 275 22.03 -12.65 -15.63
N MET A 276 21.86 -12.43 -14.33
CA MET A 276 22.42 -13.30 -13.31
C MET A 276 21.54 -14.55 -13.17
N VAL A 277 22.19 -15.71 -13.03
CA VAL A 277 21.49 -16.99 -12.84
C VAL A 277 21.31 -17.25 -11.35
N TRP A 278 20.08 -17.26 -10.90
CA TRP A 278 19.69 -17.56 -9.53
C TRP A 278 19.23 -18.99 -9.42
N PHE A 279 19.64 -19.67 -8.37
CA PHE A 279 19.23 -21.05 -8.16
C PHE A 279 19.10 -21.38 -6.68
N ALA A 280 18.26 -22.37 -6.39
CA ALA A 280 18.05 -22.88 -5.04
C ALA A 280 18.62 -24.28 -4.90
N THR A 281 19.34 -24.51 -3.79
CA THR A 281 19.85 -25.84 -3.38
C THR A 281 19.47 -26.11 -1.94
N LYS A 282 19.59 -27.36 -1.50
CA LYS A 282 19.29 -27.74 -0.12
C LYS A 282 20.20 -27.02 0.88
N ASN A 283 21.48 -26.85 0.54
CA ASN A 283 22.48 -26.15 1.35
C ASN A 283 23.56 -25.62 0.40
N PRO A 284 23.79 -24.31 0.29
CA PRO A 284 23.46 -23.23 1.21
C PRO A 284 22.12 -22.49 1.00
N GLY A 285 21.21 -23.02 0.21
CA GLY A 285 19.90 -22.38 -0.05
C GLY A 285 19.88 -21.57 -1.33
N ILE A 286 19.77 -20.23 -1.26
CA ILE A 286 19.72 -19.36 -2.44
C ILE A 286 21.13 -18.94 -2.85
N CYS A 287 21.42 -19.07 -4.14
CA CYS A 287 22.71 -18.73 -4.74
C CYS A 287 22.51 -17.89 -6.00
N ARG A 288 23.48 -17.02 -6.28
CA ARG A 288 23.60 -16.27 -7.53
C ARG A 288 24.87 -16.68 -8.24
N LEU A 289 24.77 -17.05 -9.50
CA LEU A 289 25.88 -17.33 -10.40
C LEU A 289 26.00 -16.20 -11.42
N ASP A 290 27.18 -15.63 -11.54
CA ASP A 290 27.54 -14.79 -12.70
C ASP A 290 27.96 -15.71 -13.84
N PRO A 291 27.21 -15.79 -14.95
CA PRO A 291 27.52 -16.69 -16.05
C PRO A 291 28.78 -16.27 -16.83
N HIS A 292 29.27 -15.03 -16.71
CA HIS A 292 30.47 -14.54 -17.38
C HIS A 292 31.73 -14.87 -16.64
N THR A 293 31.70 -14.73 -15.31
CA THR A 293 32.89 -15.01 -14.46
C THR A 293 32.88 -16.43 -13.90
N GLY A 294 31.75 -17.09 -13.85
CA GLY A 294 31.56 -18.38 -13.21
C GLY A 294 31.60 -18.32 -11.68
N GLU A 295 31.54 -17.10 -11.10
CA GLU A 295 31.57 -16.89 -9.66
C GLU A 295 30.18 -17.18 -9.06
N ILE A 296 30.15 -17.90 -7.93
CA ILE A 296 28.92 -18.15 -7.16
C ILE A 296 28.99 -17.36 -5.88
N LYS A 297 27.97 -16.53 -5.66
CA LYS A 297 27.70 -15.92 -4.36
C LYS A 297 26.58 -16.68 -3.66
N GLN A 298 26.82 -17.06 -2.40
CA GLN A 298 25.88 -17.78 -1.55
C GLN A 298 25.28 -16.82 -0.52
N PHE A 299 24.00 -16.95 -0.26
CA PHE A 299 23.26 -16.14 0.70
C PHE A 299 22.89 -17.01 1.90
N ASN A 300 23.84 -17.17 2.84
CA ASN A 300 23.79 -18.13 3.95
C ASN A 300 23.10 -17.64 5.22
N GLN A 301 22.39 -16.52 5.19
CA GLN A 301 21.82 -15.91 6.39
C GLN A 301 20.54 -16.61 6.89
N TRP A 302 20.21 -17.77 6.33
CA TRP A 302 19.08 -18.58 6.76
C TRP A 302 19.43 -19.36 8.03
N VAL A 303 18.50 -19.29 9.00
CA VAL A 303 18.58 -20.19 10.15
C VAL A 303 18.47 -21.62 9.64
N PRO A 304 19.42 -22.51 9.96
CA PRO A 304 19.35 -23.90 9.52
C PRO A 304 18.11 -24.57 10.13
N VAL A 305 17.11 -24.86 9.31
CA VAL A 305 15.99 -25.70 9.69
C VAL A 305 16.40 -27.15 9.39
N PRO A 306 16.29 -28.09 10.34
CA PRO A 306 16.83 -29.46 10.19
C PRO A 306 16.19 -30.26 9.04
N GLU A 307 14.99 -29.92 8.63
CA GLU A 307 14.26 -30.61 7.56
C GLU A 307 13.86 -29.63 6.47
N TYR A 308 14.69 -29.54 5.49
CA TYR A 308 14.54 -28.64 4.37
C TYR A 308 13.92 -29.37 3.18
N ASP A 309 12.70 -29.01 2.78
CA ASP A 309 12.12 -29.51 1.54
C ASP A 309 12.45 -28.57 0.38
N VAL A 310 13.37 -28.96 -0.46
CA VAL A 310 13.87 -28.17 -1.59
C VAL A 310 12.80 -28.04 -2.69
N HIS A 311 11.83 -28.92 -2.74
CA HIS A 311 10.82 -28.98 -3.81
C HIS A 311 9.83 -27.81 -3.82
N GLY A 312 9.76 -27.01 -2.75
CA GLY A 312 8.92 -25.83 -2.65
C GLY A 312 9.59 -24.48 -2.94
N SER A 313 10.88 -24.47 -3.29
CA SER A 313 11.60 -23.20 -3.53
C SER A 313 11.12 -22.53 -4.82
N ARG A 314 10.87 -21.22 -4.75
CA ARG A 314 10.51 -20.38 -5.90
C ARG A 314 11.41 -19.16 -5.94
N ILE A 315 11.78 -18.73 -7.14
CA ILE A 315 12.54 -17.50 -7.38
C ILE A 315 11.85 -16.77 -8.54
N GLU A 316 11.55 -15.50 -8.36
CA GLU A 316 10.90 -14.69 -9.38
C GLU A 316 11.26 -13.21 -9.23
N GLU A 317 11.21 -12.44 -10.31
CA GLU A 317 11.43 -11.00 -10.30
C GLU A 317 10.13 -10.27 -10.63
N VAL A 318 9.71 -9.36 -9.74
CA VAL A 318 8.52 -8.53 -9.89
C VAL A 318 8.91 -7.08 -9.68
N ASP A 319 8.58 -6.18 -10.62
CA ASP A 319 8.96 -4.76 -10.60
C ASP A 319 10.47 -4.52 -10.39
N GLY A 320 11.32 -5.40 -10.94
CA GLY A 320 12.78 -5.32 -10.81
C GLY A 320 13.33 -5.74 -9.45
N VAL A 321 12.49 -6.23 -8.56
CA VAL A 321 12.87 -6.82 -7.27
C VAL A 321 12.84 -8.35 -7.39
N LEU A 322 13.96 -8.98 -7.09
CA LEU A 322 14.05 -10.44 -7.07
C LEU A 322 13.59 -10.96 -5.70
N TRP A 323 12.64 -11.85 -5.75
CA TRP A 323 12.04 -12.52 -4.59
C TRP A 323 12.41 -14.00 -4.56
N ALA A 324 12.58 -14.54 -3.38
CA ALA A 324 12.83 -15.95 -3.20
C ALA A 324 12.07 -16.51 -1.99
N THR A 325 11.48 -17.70 -2.18
CA THR A 325 10.90 -18.47 -1.08
C THR A 325 11.66 -19.76 -0.89
N MET A 326 11.67 -20.23 0.33
CA MET A 326 12.22 -21.52 0.68
C MET A 326 11.21 -22.26 1.55
N SER A 327 10.92 -23.49 1.18
CA SER A 327 10.06 -24.35 1.98
C SER A 327 10.61 -24.45 3.41
N HIS A 328 9.79 -24.18 4.41
CA HIS A 328 10.13 -24.11 5.84
C HIS A 328 11.12 -23.01 6.23
N GLY A 329 11.58 -22.17 5.28
CA GLY A 329 12.59 -21.14 5.51
C GLY A 329 12.05 -19.69 5.43
N GLY A 330 10.77 -19.50 5.15
CA GLY A 330 10.19 -18.17 4.91
C GLY A 330 10.50 -17.65 3.52
N PHE A 331 10.54 -16.35 3.36
CA PHE A 331 10.81 -15.69 2.08
C PHE A 331 11.67 -14.43 2.29
N GLY A 332 12.22 -13.91 1.20
CA GLY A 332 13.02 -12.71 1.21
C GLY A 332 13.12 -12.07 -0.15
N TYR A 333 13.75 -10.90 -0.21
CA TYR A 333 14.07 -10.23 -1.47
C TYR A 333 15.55 -9.86 -1.53
N TYR A 334 16.05 -9.71 -2.75
CA TYR A 334 17.42 -9.32 -3.00
C TYR A 334 17.56 -7.79 -3.04
N ASN A 335 18.33 -7.25 -2.09
CA ASN A 335 18.72 -5.84 -2.05
C ASN A 335 19.96 -5.63 -2.92
N ARG A 336 19.77 -5.06 -4.12
CA ARG A 336 20.85 -4.84 -5.09
C ARG A 336 21.89 -3.81 -4.62
N GLU A 337 21.52 -2.83 -3.82
CA GLU A 337 22.43 -1.79 -3.33
C GLU A 337 23.43 -2.33 -2.31
N ARG A 338 22.98 -3.27 -1.48
CA ARG A 338 23.81 -3.92 -0.44
C ARG A 338 24.44 -5.23 -0.91
N ASP A 339 23.95 -5.75 -2.04
CA ASP A 339 24.29 -7.09 -2.54
C ASP A 339 24.02 -8.19 -1.49
N GLU A 340 22.85 -8.11 -0.84
CA GLU A 340 22.41 -9.00 0.23
C GLU A 340 20.96 -9.44 0.03
N MET A 341 20.62 -10.63 0.58
CA MET A 341 19.22 -11.05 0.71
C MET A 341 18.66 -10.58 2.04
N GLU A 342 17.56 -9.87 2.01
CA GLU A 342 16.80 -9.47 3.19
C GLU A 342 15.63 -10.44 3.38
N TYR A 343 15.55 -11.05 4.59
CA TYR A 343 14.61 -12.12 4.87
C TYR A 343 13.53 -11.75 5.88
N PHE A 344 12.36 -12.35 5.71
CA PHE A 344 11.32 -12.37 6.74
C PHE A 344 11.47 -13.62 7.59
N HIS A 345 11.66 -13.40 8.88
CA HIS A 345 11.65 -14.45 9.89
C HIS A 345 10.49 -14.24 10.84
N ASN A 346 9.77 -15.32 11.11
CA ASN A 346 8.84 -15.34 12.22
C ASN A 346 9.62 -15.45 13.53
N ASP A 347 9.33 -14.57 14.48
CA ASP A 347 9.77 -14.74 15.86
C ASP A 347 8.92 -15.83 16.52
N PRO A 348 9.52 -16.95 16.95
CA PRO A 348 8.78 -18.01 17.65
C PRO A 348 8.07 -17.55 18.93
N ALA A 349 8.53 -16.42 19.52
CA ALA A 349 7.90 -15.83 20.69
C ALA A 349 6.58 -15.09 20.36
N ASN A 350 6.30 -14.83 19.07
CA ASN A 350 5.08 -14.20 18.63
C ASN A 350 4.32 -15.13 17.65
N PRO A 351 3.46 -16.03 18.17
CA PRO A 351 2.76 -17.04 17.35
C PRO A 351 1.74 -16.44 16.36
N TRP A 352 1.46 -15.16 16.43
CA TRP A 352 0.57 -14.42 15.53
C TRP A 352 1.29 -13.82 14.33
N ASN A 353 2.62 -13.83 14.32
CA ASN A 353 3.41 -13.45 13.18
C ASN A 353 3.40 -14.55 12.11
N LEU A 354 3.88 -14.20 10.93
CA LEU A 354 4.02 -15.06 9.75
C LEU A 354 4.57 -16.44 10.10
N SER A 355 4.06 -17.45 9.45
CA SER A 355 4.63 -18.79 9.55
C SER A 355 5.87 -18.88 8.63
N ASN A 356 6.91 -19.53 9.10
CA ASN A 356 8.08 -19.84 8.26
C ASN A 356 7.81 -20.94 7.22
N THR A 357 6.59 -21.53 7.21
CA THR A 357 6.22 -22.58 6.27
C THR A 357 5.34 -21.99 5.18
N VAL A 358 5.94 -21.58 4.07
CA VAL A 358 5.22 -21.04 2.90
C VAL A 358 4.73 -22.23 2.06
N ALA A 359 3.40 -22.40 1.95
CA ALA A 359 2.79 -23.43 1.12
C ALA A 359 2.40 -22.89 -0.27
N ALA A 360 1.90 -21.66 -0.32
CA ALA A 360 1.59 -20.95 -1.56
C ALA A 360 1.97 -19.49 -1.42
N TRP A 361 2.36 -18.89 -2.52
CA TRP A 361 2.76 -17.50 -2.51
C TRP A 361 2.54 -16.83 -3.87
N LEU A 362 2.25 -15.53 -3.84
CA LEU A 362 2.06 -14.69 -5.03
C LEU A 362 2.56 -13.29 -4.73
N VAL A 363 3.52 -12.79 -5.49
CA VAL A 363 3.96 -11.39 -5.45
C VAL A 363 3.22 -10.60 -6.51
N LEU A 364 2.65 -9.48 -6.11
CA LEU A 364 1.97 -8.56 -7.00
C LEU A 364 2.79 -7.27 -7.15
N PRO A 365 2.64 -6.55 -8.28
CA PRO A 365 3.22 -5.24 -8.45
C PRO A 365 2.88 -4.30 -7.30
N GLY A 366 3.85 -3.44 -6.92
CA GLY A 366 3.69 -2.50 -5.82
C GLY A 366 4.02 -3.08 -4.43
N GLY A 367 4.63 -4.27 -4.35
CA GLY A 367 5.11 -4.86 -3.09
C GLY A 367 4.02 -5.49 -2.23
N VAL A 368 2.92 -5.91 -2.83
CA VAL A 368 1.89 -6.71 -2.17
C VAL A 368 2.22 -8.18 -2.33
N ILE A 369 2.38 -8.88 -1.23
CA ILE A 369 2.67 -10.31 -1.21
C ILE A 369 1.48 -11.02 -0.58
N TRP A 370 1.02 -12.07 -1.24
CA TRP A 370 0.07 -13.02 -0.70
C TRP A 370 0.79 -14.33 -0.42
N GLU A 371 0.72 -14.77 0.80
CA GLU A 371 1.27 -16.07 1.17
C GLU A 371 0.26 -16.90 1.96
N SER A 372 0.48 -18.17 1.96
CA SER A 372 -0.27 -19.08 2.75
C SER A 372 0.64 -20.03 3.48
N THR A 373 0.25 -20.33 4.66
CA THR A 373 0.86 -21.37 5.48
C THR A 373 -0.05 -22.58 5.48
N SER A 374 0.54 -23.75 5.54
CA SER A 374 -0.19 -25.04 5.33
C SER A 374 -1.46 -25.25 6.20
N LYS A 375 -1.70 -24.45 7.23
CA LYS A 375 -2.85 -24.60 8.14
C LYS A 375 -3.40 -23.31 8.75
N LYS A 376 -2.85 -22.14 8.43
CA LYS A 376 -3.24 -20.89 9.09
C LYS A 376 -4.11 -19.95 8.23
N GLY A 377 -4.39 -20.31 6.99
CA GLY A 377 -5.18 -19.50 6.06
C GLY A 377 -4.32 -18.72 5.08
N LEU A 378 -4.74 -17.51 4.78
CA LEU A 378 -4.14 -16.63 3.78
C LEU A 378 -3.64 -15.35 4.46
N GLU A 379 -2.43 -14.94 4.16
CA GLU A 379 -1.81 -13.73 4.68
C GLU A 379 -1.49 -12.78 3.55
N LYS A 380 -1.87 -11.53 3.73
CA LYS A 380 -1.52 -10.41 2.86
C LYS A 380 -0.46 -9.59 3.56
N LEU A 381 0.69 -9.45 2.92
CA LEU A 381 1.77 -8.60 3.38
C LEU A 381 1.90 -7.41 2.45
N MET A 382 1.99 -6.24 3.02
CA MET A 382 2.31 -5.02 2.30
C MET A 382 3.63 -4.48 2.81
N LEU A 383 4.63 -4.47 1.93
CA LEU A 383 5.92 -3.92 2.27
C LEU A 383 5.81 -2.41 2.46
N GLN A 384 6.49 -1.90 3.47
CA GLN A 384 6.61 -0.47 3.65
C GLN A 384 7.32 0.14 2.45
N ASN A 385 6.65 1.09 1.84
CA ASN A 385 7.26 1.90 0.80
C ASN A 385 8.15 2.92 1.48
N ASN A 386 9.46 2.82 1.34
CA ASN A 386 10.46 3.72 1.92
C ASN A 386 10.42 5.16 1.34
N THR A 387 9.21 5.71 1.09
CA THR A 387 9.02 7.11 0.71
C THR A 387 9.19 8.03 1.91
N ILE A 388 8.84 7.53 3.10
CA ILE A 388 9.10 8.17 4.39
C ILE A 388 9.99 7.20 5.17
N SER A 389 11.13 7.68 5.62
CA SER A 389 12.08 6.87 6.39
C SER A 389 12.34 7.51 7.75
N ARG A 390 12.37 6.68 8.79
CA ARG A 390 12.78 7.13 10.13
C ARG A 390 14.29 7.04 10.29
N ARG A 391 14.89 8.05 10.92
CA ARG A 391 16.32 8.08 11.25
C ARG A 391 16.54 8.33 12.75
N LEU A 392 17.53 7.64 13.31
CA LEU A 392 17.96 7.76 14.70
C LEU A 392 19.32 8.48 14.71
N PRO A 393 19.35 9.80 14.99
CA PRO A 393 20.59 10.58 14.88
C PRO A 393 21.55 10.38 16.04
N PHE A 394 21.08 9.89 17.20
CA PHE A 394 21.91 9.72 18.38
C PHE A 394 22.08 8.23 18.71
N ALA A 395 23.34 7.77 18.82
CA ALA A 395 23.65 6.42 19.27
C ALA A 395 23.31 6.25 20.76
N ALA A 396 22.70 5.12 21.11
CA ALA A 396 22.52 4.76 22.51
C ALA A 396 23.90 4.48 23.17
N PRO A 397 24.12 4.87 24.42
CA PRO A 397 25.35 4.53 25.12
C PRO A 397 25.46 3.01 25.28
N ASN A 398 26.65 2.45 24.98
CA ASN A 398 26.98 1.03 25.13
C ASN A 398 27.15 0.63 26.62
N THR A 399 26.16 0.87 27.48
CA THR A 399 26.25 0.46 28.87
C THR A 399 25.08 -0.48 29.18
N GLU A 400 25.42 -1.64 29.71
CA GLU A 400 24.47 -2.63 30.25
C GLU A 400 23.61 -2.06 31.43
N GLU A 401 23.90 -0.85 31.88
CA GLU A 401 23.21 -0.12 32.95
C GLU A 401 22.05 0.79 32.45
N ALA A 402 21.81 0.87 31.17
CA ALA A 402 20.70 1.67 30.63
C ALA A 402 19.36 0.98 30.93
N GLY A 403 18.83 1.22 32.10
CA GLY A 403 17.44 0.94 32.43
C GLY A 403 16.45 1.64 31.45
N PRO A 404 15.15 1.72 31.74
CA PRO A 404 14.06 2.16 30.84
C PRO A 404 14.19 3.57 30.23
N THR A 405 15.31 4.24 30.37
CA THR A 405 15.64 5.58 29.83
C THR A 405 16.09 5.60 28.37
N LEU A 406 16.16 4.46 27.70
CA LEU A 406 16.49 4.38 26.25
C LEU A 406 15.54 5.21 25.36
N SER A 407 14.31 5.45 25.79
CA SER A 407 13.30 6.19 25.02
C SER A 407 13.61 7.67 24.83
N THR A 408 14.46 8.30 25.63
CA THR A 408 14.68 9.75 25.58
C THR A 408 15.87 10.18 24.71
N TYR A 409 16.77 9.27 24.32
CA TYR A 409 17.95 9.60 23.52
C TYR A 409 17.63 10.13 22.13
N ASN A 410 16.58 9.62 21.53
CA ASN A 410 16.13 10.03 20.20
C ASN A 410 14.78 10.78 20.24
N ASP A 411 14.42 11.37 21.37
CA ASP A 411 13.26 12.24 21.50
C ASP A 411 13.58 13.62 20.88
N ILE A 412 13.26 13.76 19.58
CA ILE A 412 13.67 14.90 18.74
C ILE A 412 12.57 15.95 18.70
N ARG A 413 12.78 17.03 19.47
CA ARG A 413 11.83 18.14 19.52
C ARG A 413 12.30 19.40 18.78
N ALA A 414 13.61 19.60 18.62
CA ALA A 414 14.14 20.80 17.96
C ALA A 414 14.87 20.46 16.67
N LEU A 415 14.39 21.01 15.58
CA LEU A 415 14.94 20.90 14.25
C LEU A 415 15.13 22.29 13.66
N TYR A 416 16.27 22.55 13.03
CA TYR A 416 16.54 23.80 12.32
C TYR A 416 17.36 23.56 11.07
N SER A 417 17.00 24.23 9.96
CA SER A 417 17.72 24.19 8.69
C SER A 417 18.43 25.52 8.43
N ASP A 418 19.75 25.53 8.52
CA ASP A 418 20.58 26.68 8.15
C ASP A 418 20.90 26.66 6.65
N SER A 419 20.10 27.37 5.88
CA SER A 419 20.27 27.47 4.43
C SER A 419 21.56 28.18 4.02
N LYS A 420 22.08 29.10 4.82
CA LYS A 420 23.31 29.87 4.52
C LYS A 420 24.55 29.00 4.68
N ARG A 421 24.59 28.18 5.73
CA ARG A 421 25.71 27.27 5.98
C ARG A 421 25.48 25.88 5.41
N GLN A 422 24.32 25.62 4.83
CA GLN A 422 23.90 24.28 4.37
C GLN A 422 24.04 23.22 5.49
N GLN A 423 23.65 23.58 6.68
CA GLN A 423 23.71 22.75 7.86
C GLN A 423 22.31 22.49 8.42
N MET A 424 22.16 21.32 9.03
CA MET A 424 20.98 20.91 9.75
C MET A 424 21.34 20.75 11.22
N LEU A 425 20.52 21.32 12.09
CA LEU A 425 20.64 21.19 13.53
C LEU A 425 19.50 20.31 14.04
N ILE A 426 19.85 19.27 14.78
CA ILE A 426 18.92 18.32 15.39
C ILE A 426 19.22 18.27 16.88
N ALA A 427 18.22 18.45 17.72
CA ALA A 427 18.42 18.36 19.15
C ALA A 427 17.34 17.51 19.85
N ASN A 428 17.76 16.83 20.89
CA ASN A 428 16.91 15.98 21.69
C ASN A 428 16.62 16.57 23.09
N LYS A 429 15.65 15.98 23.77
CA LYS A 429 15.30 16.34 25.16
C LYS A 429 16.35 15.95 26.19
N ASN A 430 17.42 15.25 25.82
CA ASN A 430 18.55 14.94 26.71
C ASN A 430 19.65 16.04 26.73
N GLY A 431 19.48 17.09 25.91
CA GLY A 431 20.42 18.19 25.83
C GLY A 431 21.56 17.96 24.84
N GLN A 432 21.42 17.07 23.90
CA GLN A 432 22.36 16.83 22.83
C GLN A 432 21.92 17.61 21.58
N LEU A 433 22.85 18.34 21.01
CA LEU A 433 22.71 19.09 19.75
C LEU A 433 23.68 18.51 18.70
N LEU A 434 23.13 18.00 17.62
CA LEU A 434 23.87 17.53 16.46
C LEU A 434 23.82 18.59 15.36
N ILE A 435 25.00 18.99 14.86
CA ILE A 435 25.14 19.87 13.70
C ILE A 435 25.69 19.01 12.56
N SER A 436 24.94 18.89 11.46
CA SER A 436 25.30 18.05 10.31
C SER A 436 25.21 18.85 9.02
N ASN A 437 26.17 18.65 8.12
CA ASN A 437 26.15 19.25 6.78
C ASN A 437 25.57 18.27 5.72
N GLY A 438 24.96 17.17 6.14
CA GLY A 438 24.41 16.15 5.25
C GLY A 438 25.45 15.26 4.56
N LYS A 439 26.75 15.46 4.82
CA LYS A 439 27.90 14.65 4.44
C LYS A 439 28.58 14.21 5.75
N ASP A 440 29.76 13.64 5.71
CA ASP A 440 30.41 12.95 6.84
C ASP A 440 30.77 13.83 8.06
N ALA A 441 30.63 15.15 8.01
CA ALA A 441 30.96 16.03 9.12
C ALA A 441 29.75 16.20 10.06
N GLN A 442 29.83 15.57 11.21
CA GLN A 442 28.84 15.70 12.30
C GLN A 442 29.54 16.20 13.57
N TYR A 443 29.00 17.25 14.16
CA TYR A 443 29.45 17.78 15.46
C TYR A 443 28.39 17.53 16.49
N LEU A 444 28.72 16.80 17.54
CA LEU A 444 27.85 16.60 18.70
C LEU A 444 28.25 17.56 19.81
N ILE A 445 27.30 18.32 20.32
CA ILE A 445 27.46 19.28 21.42
C ILE A 445 26.46 18.90 22.50
N ASP A 446 26.91 18.58 23.70
CA ASP A 446 26.09 18.27 24.88
C ASP A 446 26.40 19.21 26.05
N ARG A 447 27.53 19.93 26.00
CA ARG A 447 28.05 20.85 27.01
C ARG A 447 28.57 22.11 26.38
N ASP A 448 28.57 23.21 27.19
CA ASP A 448 29.26 24.42 26.81
C ASP A 448 30.79 24.34 27.07
N ASN A 449 31.50 25.44 26.81
CA ASN A 449 32.94 25.52 26.97
C ASN A 449 33.41 25.41 28.46
N GLU A 450 32.51 25.59 29.41
CA GLU A 450 32.76 25.47 30.86
C GLU A 450 32.41 24.07 31.37
N GLY A 451 31.92 23.17 30.47
CA GLY A 451 31.52 21.81 30.82
C GLY A 451 30.08 21.71 31.38
N LYS A 452 29.30 22.80 31.34
CA LYS A 452 27.90 22.82 31.80
C LYS A 452 26.99 22.20 30.76
N PRO A 453 26.11 21.26 31.13
CA PRO A 453 25.15 20.67 30.22
C PRO A 453 24.21 21.72 29.60
N LEU A 454 23.86 21.56 28.28
CA LEU A 454 22.94 22.49 27.62
C LEU A 454 21.53 22.43 28.24
N GLY A 455 21.13 21.30 28.78
CA GLY A 455 19.78 21.07 29.29
C GLY A 455 18.82 20.58 28.23
N ARG A 456 17.55 20.35 28.58
CA ARG A 456 16.53 19.82 27.66
C ARG A 456 16.20 20.83 26.56
N ILE A 457 16.55 20.54 25.32
CA ILE A 457 16.36 21.44 24.17
C ILE A 457 14.95 21.29 23.59
N TYR A 458 14.23 22.40 23.47
CA TYR A 458 12.85 22.45 22.99
C TYR A 458 12.69 23.24 21.68
N GLY A 459 13.62 24.14 21.35
CA GLY A 459 13.57 24.92 20.10
C GLY A 459 14.95 25.43 19.72
N ILE A 460 15.17 25.61 18.45
CA ILE A 460 16.37 26.21 17.84
C ILE A 460 15.93 27.20 16.79
N ASN A 461 16.50 28.40 16.83
CA ASN A 461 16.37 29.39 15.75
C ASN A 461 17.71 30.10 15.53
N ALA A 462 17.86 30.78 14.40
CA ALA A 462 19.04 31.61 14.14
C ALA A 462 18.66 33.08 13.96
N ASP A 463 19.55 33.97 14.44
CA ASP A 463 19.45 35.40 14.14
C ASP A 463 20.07 35.71 12.77
N ARG A 464 19.84 36.96 12.27
CA ARG A 464 20.40 37.44 11.00
C ARG A 464 21.93 37.50 10.97
N GLN A 465 22.55 37.54 12.16
CA GLN A 465 23.99 37.51 12.33
C GLN A 465 24.55 36.09 12.23
N GLY A 466 23.66 35.09 12.20
CA GLY A 466 24.01 33.67 12.12
C GLY A 466 24.37 33.03 13.46
N ASN A 467 23.96 33.63 14.58
CA ASN A 467 24.05 32.94 15.88
C ASN A 467 22.80 32.06 16.06
N TYR A 468 22.99 30.92 16.70
CA TYR A 468 21.88 30.02 17.03
C TYR A 468 21.35 30.35 18.45
N TRP A 469 20.04 30.40 18.58
CA TRP A 469 19.32 30.60 19.84
C TRP A 469 18.66 29.28 20.21
N ILE A 470 19.17 28.65 21.28
CA ILE A 470 18.78 27.33 21.75
C ILE A 470 17.89 27.50 22.97
N ALA A 471 16.60 27.25 22.82
CA ALA A 471 15.61 27.33 23.90
C ALA A 471 15.63 26.03 24.70
N THR A 472 15.78 26.17 26.03
CA THR A 472 15.91 25.00 26.92
C THR A 472 14.90 25.04 28.07
N LYS A 473 14.46 23.87 28.50
CA LYS A 473 13.62 23.72 29.67
C LYS A 473 14.50 23.63 30.91
N GLY A 474 14.44 24.66 31.74
CA GLY A 474 15.16 24.77 33.02
C GLY A 474 16.44 25.58 32.99
N ASN A 475 17.09 25.78 31.80
CA ASN A 475 18.35 26.56 31.69
C ASN A 475 18.16 27.89 30.90
N GLY A 476 16.92 28.32 30.62
CA GLY A 476 16.63 29.52 29.85
C GLY A 476 16.95 29.39 28.39
N ILE A 477 17.57 30.40 27.78
CA ILE A 477 17.96 30.38 26.37
C ILE A 477 19.47 30.57 26.22
N ILE A 478 20.08 29.82 25.32
CA ILE A 478 21.52 29.83 25.08
C ILE A 478 21.76 30.38 23.68
N LYS A 479 22.59 31.41 23.53
CA LYS A 479 23.10 31.91 22.27
C LYS A 479 24.41 31.20 21.96
N LEU A 480 24.47 30.48 20.85
CA LEU A 480 25.67 29.85 20.31
C LEU A 480 26.14 30.62 19.09
N SER A 481 27.35 31.21 19.17
CA SER A 481 28.02 31.89 18.07
C SER A 481 29.17 31.02 17.54
N LEU A 482 29.17 30.78 16.22
CA LEU A 482 30.22 30.04 15.53
C LEU A 482 31.17 31.01 14.84
N ALA A 483 32.40 31.21 15.39
CA ALA A 483 33.44 32.04 14.78
C ALA A 483 34.59 31.17 14.27
N GLY A 484 34.53 30.74 13.00
CA GLY A 484 35.40 29.68 12.46
C GLY A 484 35.22 28.39 13.22
N ASN A 485 36.27 27.82 13.81
CA ASN A 485 36.22 26.60 14.63
C ASN A 485 35.92 26.85 16.12
N ARG A 486 35.72 28.13 16.50
CA ARG A 486 35.47 28.51 17.87
C ARG A 486 33.98 28.64 18.14
N GLN A 487 33.49 27.91 19.15
CA GLN A 487 32.13 28.00 19.67
C GLN A 487 32.13 28.96 20.88
N VAL A 488 31.20 29.91 20.91
CA VAL A 488 31.02 30.83 22.02
C VAL A 488 29.59 30.75 22.50
N PHE A 489 29.41 30.36 23.79
CA PHE A 489 28.11 30.24 24.43
C PHE A 489 27.84 31.47 25.30
N THR A 490 26.60 32.00 25.20
CA THR A 490 26.12 33.05 26.10
C THR A 490 24.78 32.61 26.66
N HIS A 491 24.71 32.50 27.99
CA HIS A 491 23.50 32.03 28.68
C HIS A 491 22.64 33.21 29.14
N TYR A 492 21.35 33.14 28.89
CA TYR A 492 20.33 34.04 29.42
C TYR A 492 19.38 33.21 30.29
N SER A 493 19.52 33.37 31.62
CA SER A 493 18.72 32.66 32.60
C SER A 493 17.98 33.66 33.49
N THR A 494 17.28 33.19 34.49
CA THR A 494 16.62 34.03 35.54
C THR A 494 17.61 34.79 36.43
N GLU A 495 18.90 34.48 36.35
CA GLU A 495 19.97 35.08 37.18
C GLU A 495 20.86 36.04 36.36
N SER A 496 20.52 36.32 35.10
CA SER A 496 21.37 37.10 34.19
C SER A 496 21.26 38.62 34.35
N GLY A 497 20.88 39.13 35.54
CA GLY A 497 20.82 40.55 35.86
C GLY A 497 19.85 41.33 34.98
N GLN A 498 20.31 42.43 34.30
CA GLN A 498 19.45 43.28 33.46
C GLN A 498 18.87 42.55 32.22
N VAL A 499 19.45 41.42 31.87
CA VAL A 499 18.99 40.58 30.73
C VAL A 499 18.43 39.25 31.25
N ALA A 500 17.97 39.21 32.48
CA ALA A 500 17.37 38.02 33.10
C ALA A 500 16.00 37.72 32.50
N LEU A 501 15.76 36.44 32.25
CA LEU A 501 14.44 35.92 31.92
C LEU A 501 13.56 35.90 33.17
N ASN A 502 12.25 36.03 33.01
CA ASN A 502 11.34 35.82 34.17
C ASN A 502 10.98 34.36 34.41
N ASN A 503 11.34 33.47 33.48
CA ASN A 503 11.10 32.02 33.59
C ASN A 503 12.19 31.25 32.87
N ALA A 504 12.74 30.20 33.50
CA ALA A 504 13.82 29.38 32.95
C ALA A 504 13.37 28.34 31.90
N ASN A 505 12.07 28.17 31.67
CA ASN A 505 11.54 27.19 30.71
C ASN A 505 11.31 27.87 29.34
N ALA A 506 12.35 28.12 28.58
CA ALA A 506 12.24 28.62 27.21
C ALA A 506 11.86 27.49 26.23
N TYR A 507 10.88 27.74 25.39
CA TYR A 507 10.36 26.77 24.42
C TYR A 507 10.63 27.15 22.97
N CYS A 508 10.61 28.44 22.64
CA CYS A 508 10.81 28.94 21.31
C CYS A 508 11.47 30.33 21.31
N SER A 509 12.04 30.70 20.19
CA SER A 509 12.55 32.05 19.96
C SER A 509 12.40 32.46 18.50
N ILE A 510 12.32 33.79 18.24
CA ILE A 510 12.31 34.36 16.90
C ILE A 510 12.96 35.77 16.91
N GLU A 511 13.63 36.15 15.84
CA GLU A 511 14.13 37.49 15.63
C GLU A 511 13.11 38.32 14.85
N ASP A 512 12.76 39.52 15.35
CA ASP A 512 11.88 40.42 14.61
C ASP A 512 12.63 41.25 13.51
N ASN A 513 11.89 42.04 12.76
CA ASN A 513 12.45 42.88 11.68
C ASN A 513 13.44 43.94 12.18
N LYS A 514 13.46 44.26 13.46
CA LYS A 514 14.32 45.27 14.10
C LYS A 514 15.54 44.66 14.79
N GLY A 515 15.69 43.33 14.79
CA GLY A 515 16.79 42.62 15.41
C GLY A 515 16.57 42.33 16.91
N ASN A 516 15.35 42.47 17.41
CA ASN A 516 15.02 42.04 18.76
C ASN A 516 14.77 40.56 18.78
N ILE A 517 15.19 39.89 19.88
CA ILE A 517 14.96 38.45 20.05
C ILE A 517 13.77 38.25 20.97
N TRP A 518 12.72 37.64 20.44
CA TRP A 518 11.52 37.25 21.19
C TRP A 518 11.66 35.82 21.67
N ILE A 519 11.41 35.60 22.95
CA ILE A 519 11.61 34.31 23.62
C ILE A 519 10.28 33.92 24.30
N GLY A 520 9.70 32.82 23.86
CA GLY A 520 8.52 32.24 24.47
C GLY A 520 8.88 31.30 25.59
N THR A 521 8.29 31.54 26.76
CA THR A 521 8.53 30.71 27.97
C THR A 521 7.24 30.00 28.40
N TYR A 522 7.40 28.82 28.98
CA TYR A 522 6.28 28.04 29.51
C TYR A 522 6.06 28.37 31.00
N GLY A 523 5.25 29.40 31.24
CA GLY A 523 4.89 29.90 32.56
C GLY A 523 5.16 31.39 32.75
N GLY A 524 6.12 31.99 32.04
CA GLY A 524 6.48 33.41 32.14
C GLY A 524 5.93 34.30 31.02
N GLY A 525 5.29 33.72 30.01
CA GLY A 525 4.87 34.49 28.85
C GLY A 525 6.03 34.82 27.91
N VAL A 526 5.99 35.95 27.22
CA VAL A 526 7.01 36.39 26.27
C VAL A 526 8.07 37.24 27.02
N ASN A 527 9.33 36.99 26.70
CA ASN A 527 10.48 37.80 27.03
C ASN A 527 11.09 38.37 25.76
N ILE A 528 11.48 39.67 25.76
CA ILE A 528 12.02 40.33 24.56
C ILE A 528 13.39 40.93 24.89
N LEU A 529 14.43 40.41 24.25
CA LEU A 529 15.77 40.94 24.34
C LEU A 529 15.94 42.07 23.30
N THR A 530 16.03 43.27 23.75
CA THR A 530 16.10 44.48 22.93
C THR A 530 17.18 45.45 23.42
N ARG A 531 17.46 46.49 22.62
CA ARG A 531 18.31 47.59 22.99
C ARG A 531 17.47 48.81 23.32
N GLN A 532 17.52 49.26 24.60
CA GLN A 532 16.94 50.52 25.05
C GLN A 532 18.05 51.49 25.49
N GLY A 533 18.04 52.68 24.95
CA GLY A 533 19.08 53.66 25.23
C GLY A 533 20.51 53.16 24.94
N GLY A 534 20.69 52.27 23.97
CA GLY A 534 21.98 51.65 23.64
C GLY A 534 22.37 50.45 24.49
N LYS A 535 21.66 50.16 25.62
CA LYS A 535 21.92 49.02 26.51
C LYS A 535 21.02 47.83 26.16
N LEU A 536 21.57 46.63 26.25
CA LEU A 536 20.83 45.41 26.09
C LEU A 536 19.93 45.15 27.33
N THR A 537 18.64 44.97 27.13
CA THR A 537 17.64 44.87 28.19
C THR A 537 16.67 43.75 27.83
N MET A 538 16.19 43.01 28.85
CA MET A 538 15.12 42.01 28.73
C MET A 538 13.81 42.60 29.24
N LEU A 539 12.79 42.60 28.36
CA LEU A 539 11.43 43.04 28.64
C LEU A 539 10.53 41.84 28.88
N HIS A 540 9.79 41.81 29.98
CA HIS A 540 8.82 40.78 30.31
C HIS A 540 7.69 41.32 31.19
N LYS A 541 6.63 40.54 31.45
CA LYS A 541 5.44 40.96 32.21
C LYS A 541 5.74 41.48 33.63
N ASP A 542 6.83 41.03 34.26
CA ASP A 542 7.17 41.39 35.61
C ASP A 542 8.03 42.65 35.69
N ASN A 543 8.41 43.26 34.56
CA ASN A 543 9.18 44.48 34.53
C ASN A 543 8.61 45.59 33.62
N HIS A 544 8.74 45.49 32.30
CA HIS A 544 8.39 46.55 31.35
C HIS A 544 7.16 46.23 30.50
N LEU A 545 6.64 44.97 30.48
CA LEU A 545 5.47 44.59 29.72
C LEU A 545 4.22 44.49 30.57
N HIS A 546 3.87 45.61 31.28
CA HIS A 546 2.72 45.62 32.20
C HIS A 546 1.37 45.36 31.51
N ALA A 547 1.25 45.59 30.22
CA ALA A 547 0.08 45.27 29.44
C ALA A 547 -0.09 43.78 29.16
N TYR A 548 0.93 42.93 29.41
CA TYR A 548 0.86 41.52 29.24
C TYR A 548 -0.06 40.86 30.31
N PRO A 549 -0.99 39.99 29.96
CA PRO A 549 -1.90 39.36 30.90
C PRO A 549 -1.14 38.58 32.00
N GLN A 550 -1.43 38.88 33.26
CA GLN A 550 -0.67 38.31 34.37
C GLN A 550 -1.02 36.84 34.67
N GLN A 551 -2.29 36.45 34.49
CA GLN A 551 -2.80 35.12 34.84
C GLN A 551 -3.08 34.21 33.63
N ALA A 552 -3.10 34.78 32.43
CA ALA A 552 -3.35 34.04 31.18
C ALA A 552 -2.19 34.25 30.18
N TYR A 553 -2.19 33.44 29.11
CA TYR A 553 -1.17 33.50 28.07
C TYR A 553 0.29 33.28 28.53
N GLY A 554 0.45 32.72 29.74
CA GLY A 554 1.76 32.47 30.32
C GLY A 554 2.53 31.30 29.70
N LYS A 555 1.83 30.33 29.07
CA LYS A 555 2.39 29.11 28.49
C LYS A 555 2.56 29.28 26.97
N VAL A 556 3.65 29.92 26.59
CA VAL A 556 3.97 30.12 25.15
C VAL A 556 4.58 28.85 24.58
N ARG A 557 3.98 28.34 23.51
CA ARG A 557 4.46 27.14 22.79
C ARG A 557 5.17 27.49 21.50
N THR A 558 4.71 28.52 20.81
CA THR A 558 5.19 28.84 19.46
C THR A 558 5.16 30.36 19.19
N LEU A 559 6.05 30.81 18.34
CA LEU A 559 6.15 32.19 17.85
C LEU A 559 6.27 32.18 16.33
N ALA A 560 5.53 33.05 15.65
CA ALA A 560 5.65 33.26 14.21
C ALA A 560 5.54 34.74 13.86
N THR A 561 6.07 35.16 12.72
CA THR A 561 5.97 36.53 12.21
C THR A 561 5.11 36.54 10.96
N ASP A 562 4.07 37.39 10.91
CA ASP A 562 3.28 37.61 9.72
C ASP A 562 4.00 38.46 8.68
N LYS A 563 3.35 38.73 7.54
CA LYS A 563 3.90 39.55 6.45
C LYS A 563 4.17 40.99 6.85
N ASP A 564 3.42 41.49 7.85
CA ASP A 564 3.48 42.90 8.29
C ASP A 564 4.49 43.11 9.43
N GLY A 565 5.12 42.02 9.90
CA GLY A 565 6.10 42.01 10.97
C GLY A 565 5.50 41.89 12.36
N THR A 566 4.20 41.64 12.49
CA THR A 566 3.55 41.34 13.77
C THR A 566 3.97 39.96 14.28
N ILE A 567 4.31 39.85 15.53
CA ILE A 567 4.64 38.59 16.20
C ILE A 567 3.34 37.95 16.71
N TRP A 568 3.04 36.78 16.21
CA TRP A 568 1.97 35.93 16.67
C TRP A 568 2.50 35.01 17.76
N VAL A 569 1.91 35.12 18.94
CA VAL A 569 2.31 34.37 20.13
C VAL A 569 1.27 33.30 20.41
N GLY A 570 1.57 32.05 20.07
CA GLY A 570 0.68 30.91 20.30
C GLY A 570 0.85 30.36 21.71
N THR A 571 -0.25 30.29 22.45
CA THR A 571 -0.29 29.84 23.84
C THR A 571 -1.37 28.78 24.08
N THR A 572 -1.45 28.23 25.29
CA THR A 572 -2.55 27.34 25.70
C THR A 572 -3.89 28.08 25.88
N ASP A 573 -3.86 29.42 25.92
CA ASP A 573 -5.03 30.26 26.18
C ASP A 573 -5.49 31.08 24.96
N GLY A 574 -4.89 30.85 23.79
CA GLY A 574 -5.13 31.55 22.55
C GLY A 574 -3.89 32.22 21.96
N ILE A 575 -4.11 33.24 21.14
CA ILE A 575 -3.04 33.96 20.42
C ILE A 575 -3.01 35.44 20.85
N LEU A 576 -1.77 35.93 21.12
CA LEU A 576 -1.51 37.36 21.23
C LEU A 576 -0.81 37.85 19.97
N LEU A 577 -1.20 39.05 19.50
CA LEU A 577 -0.59 39.78 18.41
C LEU A 577 0.26 40.92 19.00
N MET A 578 1.56 40.86 18.78
CA MET A 578 2.50 41.80 19.40
C MET A 578 3.41 42.46 18.38
N SER A 579 3.72 43.75 18.60
CA SER A 579 4.70 44.51 17.79
C SER A 579 5.43 45.52 18.64
N ILE A 580 6.60 45.96 18.18
CA ILE A 580 7.36 47.07 18.79
C ILE A 580 7.38 48.25 17.88
N GLU A 581 6.91 49.41 18.36
CA GLU A 581 6.98 50.70 17.67
C GLU A 581 7.78 51.69 18.53
N GLY A 582 9.00 52.01 18.07
CA GLY A 582 9.94 52.77 18.88
C GLY A 582 10.32 52.00 20.16
N GLU A 583 10.03 52.57 21.33
CA GLU A 583 10.22 51.91 22.65
C GLU A 583 8.93 51.29 23.19
N ARG A 584 7.79 51.43 22.48
CA ARG A 584 6.50 50.95 22.92
C ARG A 584 6.24 49.55 22.38
N VAL A 585 5.82 48.64 23.24
CA VAL A 585 5.31 47.34 22.82
C VAL A 585 3.80 47.41 22.74
N ASN A 586 3.26 47.16 21.53
CA ASN A 586 1.83 47.02 21.30
C ASN A 586 1.44 45.56 21.47
N LEU A 587 0.30 45.29 22.16
CA LEU A 587 -0.24 43.99 22.40
C LEU A 587 -1.74 44.01 22.17
N MET A 588 -2.24 43.03 21.46
CA MET A 588 -3.66 42.79 21.17
C MET A 588 -3.96 41.32 21.33
N ARG A 589 -5.11 40.99 21.89
CA ARG A 589 -5.57 39.58 21.96
C ARG A 589 -6.31 39.27 20.67
N LEU A 590 -6.11 38.09 20.12
CA LEU A 590 -6.76 37.67 18.87
C LEU A 590 -8.30 37.67 19.01
N ASP A 591 -8.83 37.22 20.18
CA ASP A 591 -10.27 37.17 20.46
C ASP A 591 -10.95 38.53 20.42
N GLU A 592 -10.21 39.63 20.61
CA GLU A 592 -10.71 41.01 20.53
C GLU A 592 -10.88 41.50 19.09
N VAL A 593 -10.16 40.91 18.14
CA VAL A 593 -10.12 41.29 16.72
C VAL A 593 -10.55 40.19 15.77
N MET A 594 -11.11 39.10 16.28
CA MET A 594 -11.54 37.92 15.53
C MET A 594 -13.02 37.95 15.20
N SER A 595 -13.36 37.55 13.98
CA SER A 595 -14.74 37.41 13.53
C SER A 595 -15.49 36.35 14.37
N LYS A 596 -16.69 36.66 14.83
CA LYS A 596 -17.53 35.73 15.57
C LYS A 596 -18.16 34.67 14.68
N GLU A 597 -18.31 34.96 13.40
CA GLU A 597 -18.89 34.04 12.40
C GLU A 597 -17.85 33.02 11.93
N ARG A 598 -16.57 33.41 11.91
CA ARG A 598 -15.44 32.59 11.43
C ARG A 598 -14.29 32.60 12.41
N PRO A 599 -14.48 32.09 13.65
CA PRO A 599 -13.44 32.04 14.66
C PRO A 599 -12.47 30.87 14.42
N ILE A 600 -11.37 30.82 15.18
CA ILE A 600 -10.58 29.60 15.35
C ILE A 600 -11.38 28.59 16.20
N ASN A 601 -11.21 27.30 15.90
CA ASN A 601 -11.97 26.25 16.60
C ASN A 601 -11.48 25.96 18.02
N CYS A 602 -10.23 26.24 18.35
CA CYS A 602 -9.63 25.90 19.63
C CYS A 602 -8.56 26.91 20.03
N ASN A 603 -8.52 27.26 21.32
CA ASN A 603 -7.56 28.20 21.89
C ASN A 603 -6.23 27.53 22.36
N ASP A 604 -6.14 26.22 22.40
CA ASP A 604 -4.90 25.52 22.74
C ASP A 604 -3.99 25.42 21.52
N ILE A 605 -3.16 26.46 21.31
CA ILE A 605 -2.31 26.61 20.14
C ILE A 605 -1.03 25.81 20.30
N VAL A 606 -0.75 24.93 19.35
CA VAL A 606 0.45 24.09 19.34
C VAL A 606 1.52 24.64 18.42
N CYS A 607 1.16 24.97 17.18
CA CYS A 607 2.12 25.43 16.17
C CYS A 607 1.54 26.53 15.30
N LEU A 608 2.41 27.39 14.81
CA LEU A 608 2.15 28.51 13.91
C LEU A 608 3.14 28.49 12.76
N THR A 609 2.66 28.69 11.53
CA THR A 609 3.54 28.85 10.37
C THR A 609 2.94 29.84 9.38
N ARG A 610 3.79 30.50 8.60
CA ARG A 610 3.37 31.39 7.54
C ARG A 610 3.52 30.68 6.20
N SER A 611 2.49 30.75 5.37
CA SER A 611 2.56 30.22 4.00
C SER A 611 3.51 31.02 3.14
N PRO A 612 3.98 30.49 2.01
CA PRO A 612 4.73 31.23 1.02
C PRO A 612 4.01 32.49 0.52
N GLU A 613 2.68 32.48 0.49
CA GLU A 613 1.81 33.59 0.10
C GLU A 613 1.61 34.61 1.22
N GLY A 614 2.06 34.33 2.43
CA GLY A 614 2.03 35.21 3.58
C GLY A 614 0.86 35.02 4.54
N GLU A 615 0.04 34.01 4.35
CA GLU A 615 -1.08 33.68 5.24
C GLU A 615 -0.60 32.95 6.51
N MET A 616 -1.26 33.20 7.62
CA MET A 616 -0.97 32.52 8.88
C MET A 616 -1.79 31.25 9.01
N TRP A 617 -1.11 30.15 9.36
CA TRP A 617 -1.70 28.83 9.61
C TRP A 617 -1.44 28.41 11.06
N ILE A 618 -2.47 27.85 11.67
CA ILE A 618 -2.53 27.58 13.10
C ILE A 618 -2.85 26.09 13.28
N GLY A 619 -2.00 25.34 13.96
CA GLY A 619 -2.28 24.00 14.41
C GLY A 619 -2.66 24.02 15.89
N THR A 620 -3.75 23.34 16.24
CA THR A 620 -4.34 23.34 17.58
C THR A 620 -4.38 21.93 18.18
N ASN A 621 -4.53 21.86 19.48
CA ASN A 621 -4.73 20.64 20.23
C ASN A 621 -6.24 20.38 20.45
N GLY A 622 -6.89 19.77 19.44
CA GLY A 622 -8.30 19.38 19.48
C GLY A 622 -9.26 20.22 18.62
N GLY A 623 -8.75 21.20 17.82
CA GLY A 623 -9.57 21.97 16.86
C GLY A 623 -9.08 21.86 15.43
N GLY A 624 -8.12 20.97 15.16
CA GLY A 624 -7.52 20.80 13.83
C GLY A 624 -6.67 21.99 13.41
N LEU A 625 -6.79 22.37 12.13
CA LEU A 625 -6.09 23.48 11.51
C LEU A 625 -7.01 24.68 11.34
N SER A 626 -6.45 25.87 11.47
CA SER A 626 -7.12 27.13 11.11
C SER A 626 -6.23 27.96 10.18
N ARG A 627 -6.77 28.44 9.07
CA ARG A 627 -6.13 29.32 8.10
C ARG A 627 -6.69 30.72 8.27
N CYS A 628 -5.84 31.71 8.44
CA CYS A 628 -6.24 33.12 8.49
C CYS A 628 -6.52 33.62 7.07
N LEU A 629 -7.75 33.99 6.80
CA LEU A 629 -8.22 34.52 5.49
C LEU A 629 -7.98 36.03 5.34
N GLY A 630 -7.51 36.68 6.41
CA GLY A 630 -7.40 38.14 6.47
C GLY A 630 -8.61 38.78 7.19
N LYS A 631 -8.86 40.06 6.93
CA LYS A 631 -9.97 40.79 7.53
C LYS A 631 -11.24 40.63 6.72
N ASP A 632 -12.37 40.40 7.40
CA ASP A 632 -13.72 40.38 6.82
C ASP A 632 -14.24 41.81 6.56
N ASP A 633 -15.49 41.92 6.14
CA ASP A 633 -16.14 43.19 5.81
C ASP A 633 -16.27 44.14 7.03
N ASP A 634 -16.27 43.62 8.23
CA ASP A 634 -16.28 44.33 9.52
C ASP A 634 -14.87 44.71 9.99
N GLY A 635 -13.83 44.31 9.25
CA GLY A 635 -12.42 44.57 9.54
C GLY A 635 -11.86 43.61 10.62
N LEU A 636 -12.56 42.53 10.94
CA LEU A 636 -12.16 41.50 11.90
C LEU A 636 -11.45 40.35 11.20
N MET A 637 -10.52 39.69 11.88
CA MET A 637 -9.79 38.53 11.33
C MET A 637 -10.73 37.32 11.21
N ALA A 638 -10.85 36.78 10.01
CA ALA A 638 -11.65 35.60 9.69
C ALA A 638 -10.76 34.36 9.46
N PHE A 639 -11.27 33.19 9.83
CA PHE A 639 -10.55 31.94 9.72
C PHE A 639 -11.37 30.89 8.96
N GLU A 640 -10.67 30.03 8.23
CA GLU A 640 -11.16 28.77 7.67
C GLU A 640 -10.65 27.64 8.54
N ASN A 641 -11.55 26.77 9.00
CA ASN A 641 -11.20 25.65 9.86
C ASN A 641 -11.27 24.32 9.10
N ILE A 642 -10.22 23.50 9.26
CA ILE A 642 -10.07 22.21 8.60
C ILE A 642 -9.92 21.15 9.69
N GLY A 643 -10.90 20.26 9.78
CA GLY A 643 -10.98 19.21 10.78
C GLY A 643 -11.28 17.83 10.20
N SER A 644 -11.79 16.94 11.03
CA SER A 644 -12.14 15.57 10.67
C SER A 644 -13.21 15.49 9.56
N GLN A 645 -14.12 16.47 9.48
CA GLN A 645 -15.13 16.55 8.41
C GLN A 645 -14.52 16.79 7.02
N GLN A 646 -13.37 17.45 6.95
CA GLN A 646 -12.60 17.68 5.73
C GLN A 646 -11.56 16.55 5.50
N GLY A 647 -11.61 15.48 6.28
CA GLY A 647 -10.77 14.30 6.13
C GLY A 647 -9.46 14.34 6.93
N LEU A 648 -9.27 15.33 7.83
CA LEU A 648 -8.09 15.36 8.69
C LEU A 648 -8.13 14.14 9.64
N PRO A 649 -7.03 13.36 9.73
CA PRO A 649 -7.03 12.10 10.47
C PRO A 649 -7.11 12.27 11.99
N SER A 650 -6.74 13.43 12.51
CA SER A 650 -6.85 13.82 13.92
C SER A 650 -6.94 15.34 14.03
N GLU A 651 -7.69 15.81 15.00
CA GLU A 651 -7.78 17.24 15.34
C GLU A 651 -6.67 17.71 16.28
N GLU A 652 -5.81 16.81 16.76
CA GLU A 652 -4.60 17.10 17.52
C GLU A 652 -3.42 17.28 16.59
N ILE A 653 -3.05 18.53 16.30
CA ILE A 653 -1.93 18.87 15.42
C ILE A 653 -0.66 19.00 16.26
N LYS A 654 0.41 18.30 15.85
CA LYS A 654 1.72 18.38 16.52
C LYS A 654 2.64 19.38 15.84
N SER A 655 2.78 19.35 14.52
CA SER A 655 3.61 20.29 13.80
C SER A 655 3.13 20.51 12.36
N ILE A 656 3.45 21.66 11.80
CA ILE A 656 3.12 22.04 10.42
C ILE A 656 4.31 22.71 9.73
N THR A 657 4.48 22.45 8.44
CA THR A 657 5.49 23.10 7.59
C THR A 657 5.03 23.13 6.13
N PHE A 658 5.49 24.08 5.34
CA PHE A 658 5.19 24.16 3.91
C PHE A 658 6.30 23.51 3.08
N ASP A 659 5.93 22.80 2.02
CA ASP A 659 6.87 22.37 1.02
C ASP A 659 7.13 23.48 -0.04
N LYS A 660 8.03 23.20 -0.98
CA LYS A 660 8.37 24.14 -2.06
C LYS A 660 7.24 24.38 -3.06
N SER A 661 6.23 23.52 -3.06
CA SER A 661 5.06 23.62 -3.93
C SER A 661 3.84 24.22 -3.21
N ALA A 662 4.06 24.86 -2.05
CA ALA A 662 3.03 25.46 -1.20
C ALA A 662 1.97 24.47 -0.68
N ASN A 663 2.27 23.17 -0.61
CA ASN A 663 1.44 22.24 0.15
C ASN A 663 1.81 22.34 1.62
N LEU A 664 0.79 22.37 2.49
CA LEU A 664 0.97 22.29 3.95
C LEU A 664 1.16 20.82 4.37
N TRP A 665 2.27 20.55 5.03
CA TRP A 665 2.54 19.24 5.64
C TRP A 665 2.28 19.31 7.13
N ILE A 666 1.61 18.29 7.64
CA ILE A 666 1.00 18.24 8.95
C ILE A 666 1.43 16.95 9.62
N SER A 667 1.87 17.00 10.86
CA SER A 667 1.97 15.81 11.70
C SER A 667 0.90 15.83 12.79
N THR A 668 0.28 14.70 13.01
CA THR A 668 -0.56 14.39 14.17
C THR A 668 0.20 13.41 15.08
N ASP A 669 -0.43 12.73 16.02
CA ASP A 669 0.27 11.79 16.88
C ASP A 669 1.06 10.73 16.10
N HIS A 670 0.41 10.05 15.13
CA HIS A 670 0.99 8.91 14.43
C HIS A 670 0.89 9.01 12.89
N ILE A 671 0.40 10.12 12.36
CA ILE A 671 0.13 10.26 10.94
C ILE A 671 0.78 11.55 10.43
N ILE A 672 1.41 11.46 9.26
CA ILE A 672 1.85 12.61 8.49
C ILE A 672 0.85 12.82 7.35
N SER A 673 0.42 14.07 7.14
CA SER A 673 -0.51 14.42 6.06
C SER A 673 0.02 15.59 5.24
N SER A 674 -0.37 15.65 3.97
CA SER A 674 -0.13 16.77 3.07
C SER A 674 -1.47 17.36 2.66
N TYR A 675 -1.64 18.66 2.80
CA TYR A 675 -2.82 19.40 2.40
C TYR A 675 -2.48 20.44 1.32
N ASN A 676 -3.20 20.37 0.20
CA ASN A 676 -3.10 21.38 -0.85
C ASN A 676 -4.16 22.47 -0.64
N PRO A 677 -3.78 23.69 -0.24
CA PRO A 677 -4.75 24.75 0.09
C PRO A 677 -5.59 25.25 -1.11
N THR A 678 -5.06 25.13 -2.32
CA THR A 678 -5.74 25.60 -3.55
C THR A 678 -6.79 24.62 -4.05
N LYS A 679 -6.49 23.32 -3.93
CA LYS A 679 -7.36 22.24 -4.41
C LYS A 679 -8.24 21.64 -3.31
N HIS A 680 -8.00 22.01 -2.06
CA HIS A 680 -8.62 21.43 -0.85
C HIS A 680 -8.46 19.89 -0.77
N ILE A 681 -7.29 19.38 -1.20
CA ILE A 681 -6.98 17.96 -1.22
C ILE A 681 -6.08 17.62 -0.04
N LEU A 682 -6.51 16.68 0.79
CA LEU A 682 -5.73 16.10 1.88
C LEU A 682 -5.26 14.68 1.51
N SER A 683 -3.98 14.40 1.74
CA SER A 683 -3.39 13.06 1.57
C SER A 683 -2.70 12.67 2.88
N SER A 684 -3.03 11.50 3.44
CA SER A 684 -2.43 11.01 4.67
C SER A 684 -1.51 9.84 4.41
N PHE A 685 -0.39 9.80 5.15
CA PHE A 685 0.66 8.78 5.06
C PHE A 685 0.72 8.02 6.38
N SER A 686 0.75 6.71 6.30
CA SER A 686 0.70 5.81 7.44
C SER A 686 1.84 4.78 7.38
N MET A 687 1.72 3.71 8.13
CA MET A 687 2.71 2.62 8.20
C MET A 687 3.12 2.11 6.80
N LEU A 688 2.21 2.06 5.84
CA LEU A 688 2.48 1.66 4.46
C LEU A 688 3.43 2.60 3.70
N ASP A 689 3.52 3.84 4.13
CA ASP A 689 4.39 4.84 3.52
C ASP A 689 5.71 4.99 4.29
N GLY A 690 5.88 4.23 5.38
CA GLY A 690 7.03 4.25 6.27
C GLY A 690 6.84 5.11 7.53
N VAL A 691 5.63 5.56 7.83
CA VAL A 691 5.28 6.22 9.09
C VAL A 691 4.87 5.13 10.09
N ASP A 692 5.79 4.69 10.94
CA ASP A 692 5.48 3.74 12.01
C ASP A 692 4.65 4.43 13.12
N ASN A 693 4.20 3.68 14.12
CA ASN A 693 3.37 4.23 15.20
C ASN A 693 4.15 5.08 16.20
N THR A 694 5.23 5.74 15.79
CA THR A 694 6.02 6.62 16.66
C THR A 694 5.34 7.98 16.77
N ILE A 695 5.16 8.47 18.02
CA ILE A 695 4.49 9.74 18.29
C ILE A 695 5.33 10.91 17.79
N CYS A 696 4.72 11.79 17.00
CA CYS A 696 5.34 13.02 16.51
C CYS A 696 5.43 14.08 17.63
N GLU A 697 6.49 14.88 17.62
CA GLU A 697 6.73 15.94 18.60
C GLU A 697 6.16 17.29 18.13
N GLU A 698 5.76 18.11 19.12
CA GLU A 698 5.20 19.44 18.88
C GLU A 698 6.26 20.39 18.31
N ASN A 699 5.89 21.20 17.33
CA ASN A 699 6.76 22.20 16.66
C ASN A 699 8.05 21.61 16.04
N ALA A 700 8.09 20.31 15.80
CA ALA A 700 9.26 19.61 15.31
C ALA A 700 9.13 19.26 13.80
N ALA A 701 8.80 20.24 12.95
CA ALA A 701 8.75 20.07 11.50
C ALA A 701 9.55 21.16 10.79
N ILE A 702 10.36 20.76 9.79
CA ILE A 702 11.10 21.69 8.93
C ILE A 702 11.15 21.18 7.49
N THR A 703 11.32 22.15 6.56
CA THR A 703 11.62 21.89 5.16
C THR A 703 13.06 22.24 4.86
N LEU A 704 13.81 21.29 4.31
CA LEU A 704 15.20 21.46 3.92
C LEU A 704 15.32 22.12 2.54
N ASN A 705 16.50 22.71 2.25
CA ASN A 705 16.78 23.32 0.95
C ASN A 705 16.69 22.38 -0.25
N ASN A 706 16.94 21.08 -0.06
CA ASN A 706 16.82 20.06 -1.10
C ASN A 706 15.36 19.63 -1.33
N GLY A 707 14.40 20.16 -0.55
CA GLY A 707 12.96 19.84 -0.62
C GLY A 707 12.53 18.65 0.23
N GLN A 708 13.43 18.02 0.97
CA GLN A 708 13.04 17.01 1.96
C GLN A 708 12.37 17.67 3.16
N LEU A 709 11.39 16.99 3.75
CA LEU A 709 10.76 17.43 4.99
C LEU A 709 11.19 16.52 6.13
N LEU A 710 11.38 17.11 7.29
CA LEU A 710 11.71 16.37 8.51
C LEU A 710 10.64 16.59 9.56
N PHE A 711 10.28 15.53 10.28
CA PHE A 711 9.34 15.55 11.41
C PHE A 711 9.98 14.84 12.60
N GLY A 712 10.18 15.58 13.69
CA GLY A 712 10.71 15.03 14.94
C GLY A 712 9.68 14.14 15.64
N THR A 713 10.16 13.07 16.26
CA THR A 713 9.36 12.12 17.01
C THR A 713 10.01 11.78 18.34
N ILE A 714 9.29 11.09 19.22
CA ILE A 714 9.84 10.59 20.50
C ILE A 714 10.95 9.55 20.28
N ASN A 715 11.13 9.04 19.06
CA ASN A 715 12.15 8.05 18.74
C ASN A 715 12.74 8.29 17.34
N GLY A 716 13.52 9.36 17.19
CA GLY A 716 14.14 9.77 15.93
C GLY A 716 13.34 10.83 15.17
N TYR A 717 13.54 10.91 13.88
CA TYR A 717 12.79 11.80 13.00
C TYR A 717 12.46 11.14 11.68
N TYR A 718 11.31 11.47 11.12
CA TYR A 718 10.93 11.08 9.76
C TYR A 718 11.57 12.00 8.73
N VAL A 719 11.99 11.41 7.62
CA VAL A 719 12.43 12.10 6.40
C VAL A 719 11.44 11.77 5.30
N VAL A 720 10.77 12.79 4.76
CA VAL A 720 9.87 12.66 3.62
C VAL A 720 10.61 13.06 2.35
N ASP A 721 10.77 12.12 1.41
CA ASP A 721 11.38 12.37 0.11
C ASP A 721 10.29 12.62 -0.95
N GLN A 722 10.02 13.88 -1.24
CA GLN A 722 8.98 14.28 -2.20
C GLN A 722 9.25 13.80 -3.63
N LYS A 723 10.51 13.61 -4.03
CA LYS A 723 10.85 13.09 -5.36
C LYS A 723 10.41 11.63 -5.50
N LYS A 724 10.62 10.83 -4.45
CA LYS A 724 10.15 9.44 -4.41
C LYS A 724 8.62 9.37 -4.40
N LEU A 725 7.95 10.31 -3.72
CA LEU A 725 6.48 10.39 -3.74
C LEU A 725 5.92 10.74 -5.12
N ALA A 726 6.55 11.67 -5.82
CA ALA A 726 6.11 12.12 -7.15
C ALA A 726 6.39 11.09 -8.25
N SER A 727 7.37 10.21 -8.09
CA SER A 727 7.74 9.18 -9.08
C SER A 727 6.79 7.98 -9.12
N LYS A 728 5.82 7.89 -8.22
CA LYS A 728 4.78 6.85 -8.26
C LYS A 728 3.93 7.05 -9.51
N SER A 729 4.09 6.15 -10.50
CA SER A 729 3.23 6.06 -11.68
C SER A 729 1.76 6.04 -11.29
N ALA A 730 0.90 6.56 -12.16
CA ALA A 730 -0.56 6.50 -11.96
C ALA A 730 -0.98 5.04 -11.70
N ILE A 731 -1.35 4.75 -10.47
CA ILE A 731 -1.70 3.39 -10.05
C ILE A 731 -3.10 3.09 -10.59
N ALA A 732 -3.21 2.08 -11.44
CA ALA A 732 -4.50 1.63 -11.98
C ALA A 732 -5.37 1.09 -10.83
N LEU A 733 -6.55 1.65 -10.64
CA LEU A 733 -7.47 1.24 -9.57
C LEU A 733 -8.16 -0.09 -9.86
N LYS A 734 -8.26 -0.49 -11.13
CA LYS A 734 -8.87 -1.76 -11.57
C LYS A 734 -10.30 -1.96 -11.02
N LEU A 735 -11.15 -0.95 -11.12
CA LEU A 735 -12.54 -1.03 -10.68
C LEU A 735 -13.30 -2.12 -11.42
N ARG A 736 -14.06 -2.94 -10.68
CA ARG A 736 -14.98 -3.97 -11.21
C ARG A 736 -16.32 -3.89 -10.49
N ILE A 737 -17.40 -4.16 -11.23
CA ILE A 737 -18.68 -4.54 -10.63
C ILE A 737 -18.57 -6.04 -10.38
N THR A 738 -18.57 -6.44 -9.11
CA THR A 738 -18.24 -7.81 -8.67
C THR A 738 -19.45 -8.71 -8.65
N ASP A 739 -20.60 -8.15 -8.23
CA ASP A 739 -21.82 -8.91 -8.04
C ASP A 739 -23.06 -8.09 -8.40
N PHE A 740 -24.11 -8.78 -8.83
CA PHE A 740 -25.43 -8.23 -9.06
C PHE A 740 -26.47 -9.03 -8.28
N PHE A 741 -27.37 -8.33 -7.60
CA PHE A 741 -28.45 -8.92 -6.82
C PHE A 741 -29.80 -8.52 -7.39
N TYR A 742 -30.69 -9.47 -7.47
CA TYR A 742 -32.09 -9.30 -7.85
C TYR A 742 -32.98 -9.96 -6.79
N ASP A 743 -33.90 -9.22 -6.20
CA ASP A 743 -34.73 -9.66 -5.07
C ASP A 743 -33.88 -10.20 -3.90
N GLY A 744 -32.77 -9.53 -3.59
CA GLY A 744 -31.82 -9.94 -2.56
C GLY A 744 -31.00 -11.20 -2.86
N LYS A 745 -31.20 -11.82 -4.03
CA LYS A 745 -30.47 -13.02 -4.45
C LYS A 745 -29.31 -12.68 -5.37
N LEU A 746 -28.16 -13.27 -5.13
CA LEU A 746 -27.01 -13.14 -6.00
C LEU A 746 -27.28 -13.82 -7.36
N MET A 747 -27.16 -13.06 -8.43
CA MET A 747 -27.40 -13.52 -9.79
C MET A 747 -26.10 -13.97 -10.44
N THR A 748 -26.07 -15.21 -10.88
CA THR A 748 -24.98 -15.78 -11.68
C THR A 748 -25.57 -16.55 -12.86
N PRO A 749 -24.83 -16.80 -13.93
CA PRO A 749 -25.31 -17.58 -15.10
C PRO A 749 -25.88 -18.96 -14.72
N ARG A 750 -25.52 -19.42 -13.54
CA ARG A 750 -25.91 -20.69 -12.98
C ARG A 750 -27.19 -20.62 -12.15
N THR A 751 -27.39 -19.52 -11.44
CA THR A 751 -28.59 -19.35 -10.56
C THR A 751 -29.82 -18.98 -11.36
N ASP A 752 -29.65 -18.35 -12.54
CA ASP A 752 -30.76 -17.94 -13.39
C ASP A 752 -30.39 -18.04 -14.88
N SER A 753 -31.16 -18.78 -15.67
CA SER A 753 -30.98 -18.94 -17.10
C SER A 753 -31.18 -17.65 -17.93
N THR A 754 -31.76 -16.61 -17.36
CA THR A 754 -31.88 -15.29 -17.98
C THR A 754 -30.56 -14.51 -17.94
N PHE A 755 -29.66 -14.84 -17.00
CA PHE A 755 -28.34 -14.30 -16.90
C PHE A 755 -27.31 -15.21 -17.61
N THR A 756 -26.99 -14.88 -18.85
CA THR A 756 -26.12 -15.71 -19.70
C THR A 756 -24.65 -15.36 -19.62
N GLN A 757 -24.28 -14.32 -18.88
CA GLN A 757 -22.90 -13.84 -18.78
C GLN A 757 -22.50 -13.56 -17.35
N TYR A 758 -21.22 -13.76 -17.08
CA TYR A 758 -20.59 -13.44 -15.80
C TYR A 758 -20.65 -11.92 -15.50
N VAL A 759 -21.07 -11.55 -14.30
CA VAL A 759 -21.36 -10.16 -13.90
C VAL A 759 -20.26 -9.14 -14.25
N PRO A 760 -18.94 -9.38 -13.98
CA PRO A 760 -17.89 -8.44 -14.34
C PRO A 760 -17.73 -8.16 -15.84
N SER A 761 -18.31 -9.02 -16.70
CA SER A 761 -18.30 -8.88 -18.17
C SER A 761 -19.58 -8.29 -18.72
N LEU A 762 -20.61 -8.09 -17.88
CA LEU A 762 -21.89 -7.57 -18.29
C LEU A 762 -21.79 -6.13 -18.76
N LYS A 763 -22.38 -5.86 -19.93
CA LYS A 763 -22.60 -4.50 -20.46
C LYS A 763 -24.05 -4.05 -20.29
N GLU A 764 -24.96 -5.00 -20.20
CA GLU A 764 -26.39 -4.78 -20.08
C GLU A 764 -27.02 -5.83 -19.17
N VAL A 765 -27.97 -5.37 -18.35
CA VAL A 765 -28.81 -6.21 -17.51
C VAL A 765 -30.26 -5.91 -17.86
N VAL A 766 -31.00 -6.93 -18.31
CA VAL A 766 -32.44 -6.85 -18.55
C VAL A 766 -33.14 -7.48 -17.34
N LEU A 767 -33.92 -6.70 -16.60
CA LEU A 767 -34.65 -7.21 -15.43
C LEU A 767 -35.82 -8.09 -15.88
N PRO A 768 -36.07 -9.22 -15.18
CA PRO A 768 -37.23 -10.07 -15.49
C PRO A 768 -38.54 -9.33 -15.26
N GLU A 769 -38.66 -8.56 -14.18
CA GLU A 769 -39.85 -7.85 -13.77
C GLU A 769 -39.51 -6.44 -13.24
N ARG A 770 -40.48 -5.55 -13.27
CA ARG A 770 -40.38 -4.21 -12.66
C ARG A 770 -40.74 -4.26 -11.17
N GLY A 771 -40.28 -3.25 -10.41
CA GLY A 771 -40.66 -3.05 -9.01
C GLY A 771 -40.00 -4.07 -8.05
N VAL A 772 -38.96 -4.74 -8.50
CA VAL A 772 -38.17 -5.66 -7.67
C VAL A 772 -36.87 -4.96 -7.28
N PRO A 773 -36.40 -5.09 -6.03
CA PRO A 773 -35.15 -4.49 -5.59
C PRO A 773 -33.96 -5.07 -6.33
N ILE A 774 -33.03 -4.19 -6.68
CA ILE A 774 -31.74 -4.58 -7.28
C ILE A 774 -30.57 -3.96 -6.52
N ALA A 775 -29.44 -4.63 -6.52
CA ALA A 775 -28.21 -4.07 -5.98
C ALA A 775 -27.00 -4.45 -6.82
N PHE A 776 -26.04 -3.52 -6.90
CA PHE A 776 -24.74 -3.72 -7.51
C PHE A 776 -23.66 -3.61 -6.45
N ARG A 777 -22.79 -4.62 -6.34
CA ARG A 777 -21.59 -4.58 -5.53
C ARG A 777 -20.40 -4.34 -6.42
N PHE A 778 -19.45 -3.56 -5.96
CA PHE A 778 -18.24 -3.21 -6.73
C PHE A 778 -17.03 -3.08 -5.83
N ALA A 779 -15.84 -3.31 -6.41
CA ALA A 779 -14.56 -3.21 -5.72
C ALA A 779 -13.44 -2.77 -6.67
N SER A 780 -12.47 -2.08 -6.12
CA SER A 780 -11.17 -1.88 -6.76
C SER A 780 -10.28 -3.10 -6.47
N LEU A 781 -9.83 -3.76 -7.51
CA LEU A 781 -8.95 -4.93 -7.40
C LEU A 781 -7.46 -4.54 -7.32
N ASN A 782 -7.20 -3.36 -6.78
CA ASN A 782 -5.88 -2.91 -6.39
C ASN A 782 -5.67 -3.17 -4.90
N TYR A 783 -4.98 -4.24 -4.58
CA TYR A 783 -4.79 -4.70 -3.19
C TYR A 783 -3.86 -3.82 -2.36
N GLN A 784 -3.06 -2.96 -3.00
CA GLN A 784 -2.19 -2.01 -2.31
C GLN A 784 -2.97 -0.82 -1.73
N LEU A 785 -3.96 -0.32 -2.47
CA LEU A 785 -4.70 0.90 -2.13
C LEU A 785 -6.11 0.63 -1.60
N GLN A 786 -6.46 -0.61 -1.35
CA GLN A 786 -7.81 -1.08 -1.05
C GLN A 786 -8.59 -0.22 -0.04
N HIS A 787 -7.95 0.21 1.05
CA HIS A 787 -8.57 1.02 2.11
C HIS A 787 -8.57 2.53 1.83
N ARG A 788 -7.92 2.98 0.74
CA ARG A 788 -7.81 4.40 0.36
C ARG A 788 -8.71 4.77 -0.82
N VAL A 789 -9.35 3.77 -1.44
CA VAL A 789 -10.21 3.97 -2.60
C VAL A 789 -11.60 4.38 -2.13
N HIS A 790 -12.09 5.48 -2.68
CA HIS A 790 -13.45 5.97 -2.49
C HIS A 790 -14.30 5.65 -3.70
N TYR A 791 -15.59 5.41 -3.47
CA TYR A 791 -16.51 4.99 -4.50
C TYR A 791 -17.73 5.88 -4.50
N GLN A 792 -18.15 6.29 -5.70
CA GLN A 792 -19.42 6.96 -5.93
C GLN A 792 -20.15 6.29 -7.06
N TYR A 793 -21.47 6.23 -6.95
CA TYR A 793 -22.32 5.64 -7.97
C TYR A 793 -23.48 6.55 -8.35
N MET A 794 -24.10 6.29 -9.50
CA MET A 794 -25.25 7.03 -10.01
C MET A 794 -26.02 6.16 -11.02
N MET A 795 -27.33 6.07 -10.89
CA MET A 795 -28.23 5.55 -11.91
C MET A 795 -28.69 6.72 -12.78
N GLU A 796 -27.97 6.95 -13.89
CA GLU A 796 -28.31 8.01 -14.83
C GLU A 796 -29.72 7.79 -15.43
N GLY A 797 -30.56 8.81 -15.33
CA GLY A 797 -32.01 8.75 -15.66
C GLY A 797 -32.90 8.55 -14.43
N TYR A 798 -32.35 8.30 -13.25
CA TYR A 798 -33.06 8.15 -11.99
C TYR A 798 -32.49 9.06 -10.90
N ASP A 799 -31.14 8.97 -10.64
CA ASP A 799 -30.47 9.82 -9.65
C ASP A 799 -30.17 11.21 -10.22
N ARG A 800 -30.24 12.24 -9.37
CA ARG A 800 -29.93 13.62 -9.72
C ARG A 800 -28.43 13.94 -9.60
N GLU A 801 -27.73 13.27 -8.69
CA GLU A 801 -26.32 13.49 -8.38
C GLU A 801 -25.62 12.19 -8.00
N TRP A 802 -24.28 12.23 -7.93
CA TRP A 802 -23.47 11.11 -7.50
C TRP A 802 -23.73 10.81 -6.01
N GLN A 803 -23.99 9.54 -5.71
CA GLN A 803 -24.18 9.02 -4.36
C GLN A 803 -22.87 8.44 -3.84
N ASP A 804 -22.56 8.65 -2.55
CA ASP A 804 -21.42 8.01 -1.91
C ASP A 804 -21.78 6.57 -1.53
N ALA A 805 -20.91 5.61 -1.88
CA ALA A 805 -21.17 4.19 -1.62
C ALA A 805 -20.82 3.76 -0.19
N GLY A 806 -20.20 4.65 0.59
CA GLY A 806 -19.78 4.34 1.95
C GLY A 806 -18.82 3.14 2.04
N LYS A 807 -18.88 2.43 3.17
CA LYS A 807 -18.01 1.25 3.44
C LYS A 807 -18.54 -0.03 2.78
N ASP A 808 -19.84 -0.10 2.45
CA ASP A 808 -20.47 -1.33 1.99
C ASP A 808 -20.22 -1.60 0.50
N ARG A 809 -19.79 -0.58 -0.24
CA ARG A 809 -19.46 -0.68 -1.68
C ARG A 809 -20.58 -1.33 -2.48
N MET A 810 -21.82 -0.97 -2.09
CA MET A 810 -23.04 -1.48 -2.68
C MET A 810 -23.97 -0.32 -3.03
N ALA A 811 -24.57 -0.41 -4.20
CA ALA A 811 -25.61 0.51 -4.66
C ALA A 811 -26.95 -0.24 -4.69
N GLU A 812 -27.89 0.18 -3.89
CA GLU A 812 -29.19 -0.47 -3.75
C GLU A 812 -30.30 0.43 -4.29
N TYR A 813 -31.21 -0.17 -5.06
CA TYR A 813 -32.41 0.48 -5.61
C TYR A 813 -33.63 -0.38 -5.32
N GLU A 814 -34.50 0.09 -4.45
CA GLU A 814 -35.73 -0.65 -4.06
C GLU A 814 -36.70 -0.83 -5.23
N THR A 815 -36.91 0.23 -6.01
CA THR A 815 -37.80 0.20 -7.17
C THR A 815 -37.29 1.13 -8.27
N LEU A 816 -37.22 0.62 -9.50
CA LEU A 816 -36.99 1.44 -10.68
C LEU A 816 -38.21 1.45 -11.57
N PRO A 817 -38.67 2.63 -12.05
CA PRO A 817 -39.69 2.72 -13.09
C PRO A 817 -39.27 2.02 -14.38
N SER A 818 -40.26 1.66 -15.21
CA SER A 818 -39.98 1.09 -16.53
C SER A 818 -39.16 2.06 -17.39
N GLY A 819 -38.04 1.60 -17.94
CA GLY A 819 -37.16 2.45 -18.73
C GLY A 819 -35.81 1.80 -18.97
N THR A 820 -34.92 2.55 -19.60
CA THR A 820 -33.51 2.17 -19.80
C THR A 820 -32.65 3.17 -19.06
N TYR A 821 -31.83 2.67 -18.18
CA TYR A 821 -30.95 3.43 -17.29
C TYR A 821 -29.49 3.08 -17.53
N ARG A 822 -28.59 3.94 -17.09
CA ARG A 822 -27.16 3.65 -17.10
C ARG A 822 -26.64 3.73 -15.67
N PHE A 823 -26.38 2.56 -15.07
CA PHE A 823 -25.69 2.48 -13.80
C PHE A 823 -24.22 2.81 -14.00
N LYS A 824 -23.75 3.84 -13.32
CA LYS A 824 -22.36 4.32 -13.33
C LYS A 824 -21.76 4.18 -11.96
N VAL A 825 -20.54 3.68 -11.86
CA VAL A 825 -19.75 3.68 -10.62
C VAL A 825 -18.35 4.15 -10.94
N ARG A 826 -17.81 5.04 -10.10
CA ARG A 826 -16.45 5.52 -10.17
C ARG A 826 -15.67 5.23 -8.90
N ALA A 827 -14.39 4.88 -9.05
CA ALA A 827 -13.44 4.69 -7.98
C ALA A 827 -12.31 5.71 -8.12
N PHE A 828 -11.92 6.35 -7.04
CA PHE A 828 -10.87 7.38 -7.03
C PHE A 828 -10.16 7.42 -5.67
N LEU A 829 -8.99 8.06 -5.64
CA LEU A 829 -8.31 8.39 -4.40
C LEU A 829 -8.66 9.84 -4.02
N LEU A 830 -8.91 10.11 -2.75
CA LEU A 830 -9.18 11.49 -2.27
C LEU A 830 -8.04 12.45 -2.64
N ALA A 831 -6.81 11.95 -2.68
CA ALA A 831 -5.65 12.73 -3.12
C ALA A 831 -5.67 13.14 -4.60
N SER A 832 -6.46 12.47 -5.45
CA SER A 832 -6.54 12.71 -6.89
C SER A 832 -7.94 12.40 -7.41
N PRO A 833 -8.98 13.12 -6.99
CA PRO A 833 -10.38 12.80 -7.33
C PRO A 833 -10.69 12.95 -8.82
N ASP A 834 -9.87 13.73 -9.55
CA ASP A 834 -9.99 13.90 -11.00
C ASP A 834 -9.48 12.67 -11.77
N GLN A 835 -8.67 11.81 -11.14
CA GLN A 835 -8.19 10.55 -11.69
C GLN A 835 -9.04 9.40 -11.15
N TYR A 836 -10.04 8.98 -11.90
CA TYR A 836 -10.94 7.91 -11.50
C TYR A 836 -11.03 6.81 -12.55
N ASP A 837 -11.28 5.59 -12.11
CA ASP A 837 -11.73 4.48 -12.98
C ASP A 837 -13.26 4.47 -12.96
N LEU A 838 -13.89 4.34 -14.15
CA LEU A 838 -15.33 4.38 -14.33
C LEU A 838 -15.82 3.06 -14.94
N LYS A 839 -16.89 2.51 -14.38
CA LYS A 839 -17.64 1.40 -14.97
C LYS A 839 -19.08 1.81 -15.22
N VAL A 840 -19.64 1.31 -16.34
CA VAL A 840 -21.01 1.60 -16.76
C VAL A 840 -21.69 0.31 -17.18
N ILE A 841 -22.90 0.07 -16.68
CA ILE A 841 -23.79 -1.02 -17.10
C ILE A 841 -25.14 -0.41 -17.48
N THR A 842 -25.70 -0.85 -18.60
CA THR A 842 -27.08 -0.51 -19.00
C THR A 842 -28.07 -1.38 -18.24
N VAL A 843 -29.08 -0.78 -17.63
CA VAL A 843 -30.14 -1.48 -16.89
C VAL A 843 -31.47 -1.24 -17.63
N VAL A 844 -32.09 -2.32 -18.09
CA VAL A 844 -33.38 -2.26 -18.79
C VAL A 844 -34.48 -2.81 -17.89
N VAL A 845 -35.40 -1.95 -17.49
CA VAL A 845 -36.58 -2.32 -16.71
C VAL A 845 -37.78 -2.48 -17.68
N PRO A 846 -38.41 -3.66 -17.77
CA PRO A 846 -39.44 -3.92 -18.74
C PRO A 846 -40.69 -3.06 -18.53
N ALA A 847 -41.30 -2.66 -19.61
CA ALA A 847 -42.59 -2.00 -19.56
C ALA A 847 -43.71 -2.99 -19.16
N PRO A 848 -44.83 -2.55 -18.53
CA PRO A 848 -45.99 -3.39 -18.29
C PRO A 848 -46.45 -4.03 -19.59
N PHE A 849 -46.93 -5.27 -19.52
CA PHE A 849 -47.35 -6.04 -20.74
C PHE A 849 -48.28 -5.21 -21.66
N LEU A 850 -49.22 -4.47 -21.09
CA LEU A 850 -50.13 -3.61 -21.83
C LEU A 850 -49.48 -2.41 -22.56
N LEU A 851 -48.27 -1.99 -22.12
CA LEU A 851 -47.50 -0.90 -22.76
C LEU A 851 -46.28 -1.44 -23.53
N SER A 852 -46.14 -2.75 -23.63
CA SER A 852 -45.04 -3.40 -24.34
C SER A 852 -45.34 -3.43 -25.85
N LYS A 853 -44.29 -3.51 -26.68
CA LYS A 853 -44.44 -3.67 -28.14
C LYS A 853 -45.24 -4.91 -28.52
N ASN A 854 -45.22 -5.94 -27.67
CA ASN A 854 -45.95 -7.19 -27.92
C ASN A 854 -47.46 -7.05 -27.71
N SER A 855 -47.94 -6.04 -26.92
CA SER A 855 -49.33 -5.79 -26.75
C SER A 855 -50.00 -5.06 -27.94
N ILE A 856 -49.23 -4.58 -28.92
CA ILE A 856 -49.76 -4.00 -30.17
C ILE A 856 -50.68 -4.98 -30.89
N TRP A 857 -50.29 -6.26 -30.92
CA TRP A 857 -51.12 -7.32 -31.50
C TRP A 857 -52.42 -7.55 -30.73
N LEU A 858 -52.39 -7.42 -29.41
CA LEU A 858 -53.59 -7.50 -28.60
C LEU A 858 -54.54 -6.33 -28.89
N TYR A 859 -54.01 -5.09 -28.99
CA TYR A 859 -54.80 -3.93 -29.37
C TYR A 859 -55.35 -4.02 -30.77
N MET A 860 -54.57 -4.53 -31.75
CA MET A 860 -55.03 -4.77 -33.09
C MET A 860 -56.13 -5.82 -33.13
N ALA A 861 -56.03 -6.90 -32.36
CA ALA A 861 -57.04 -7.95 -32.24
C ALA A 861 -58.31 -7.38 -31.57
N LEU A 862 -58.18 -6.56 -30.53
CA LEU A 862 -59.31 -5.91 -29.86
C LEU A 862 -60.04 -4.91 -30.79
N LEU A 863 -59.26 -4.16 -31.59
CA LEU A 863 -59.78 -3.21 -32.56
C LEU A 863 -60.53 -3.96 -33.70
N ALA A 864 -59.92 -5.07 -34.17
CA ALA A 864 -60.57 -5.94 -35.17
C ALA A 864 -61.88 -6.56 -34.61
N ALA A 865 -61.88 -7.04 -33.39
CA ALA A 865 -63.09 -7.57 -32.72
C ALA A 865 -64.19 -6.50 -32.56
N LEU A 866 -63.79 -5.28 -32.22
CA LEU A 866 -64.73 -4.14 -32.11
C LEU A 866 -65.31 -3.77 -33.50
N MET A 867 -64.45 -3.78 -34.53
CA MET A 867 -64.92 -3.56 -35.92
C MET A 867 -65.87 -4.65 -36.39
N ILE A 868 -65.53 -5.94 -36.18
CA ILE A 868 -66.40 -7.07 -36.52
C ILE A 868 -67.71 -6.99 -35.72
N GLY A 869 -67.64 -6.73 -34.44
CA GLY A 869 -68.83 -6.53 -33.60
C GLY A 869 -69.68 -5.35 -34.03
N GLY A 870 -69.08 -4.24 -34.47
CA GLY A 870 -69.77 -3.08 -35.05
C GLY A 870 -70.47 -3.41 -36.38
N ILE A 871 -69.79 -4.16 -37.26
CA ILE A 871 -70.33 -4.62 -38.53
C ILE A 871 -71.54 -5.58 -38.29
N TYR A 872 -71.36 -6.54 -37.36
CA TYR A 872 -72.40 -7.49 -36.98
C TYR A 872 -73.64 -6.76 -36.39
N TYR A 873 -73.40 -5.82 -35.50
CA TYR A 873 -74.48 -5.00 -34.93
C TYR A 873 -75.21 -4.17 -35.97
N ARG A 874 -74.49 -3.59 -36.94
CA ARG A 874 -75.12 -2.86 -38.08
C ARG A 874 -75.91 -3.80 -38.99
N GLN A 875 -75.35 -4.98 -39.32
CA GLN A 875 -76.08 -5.96 -40.09
C GLN A 875 -77.31 -6.47 -39.38
N LYS A 876 -77.29 -6.74 -38.08
CA LYS A 876 -78.42 -7.16 -37.29
C LYS A 876 -79.47 -6.06 -37.23
N LYS A 877 -79.07 -4.79 -37.07
CA LYS A 877 -79.92 -3.64 -37.01
C LYS A 877 -80.59 -3.36 -38.35
N PHE A 878 -79.86 -3.63 -39.45
CA PHE A 878 -80.34 -3.53 -40.81
C PHE A 878 -81.42 -4.64 -41.12
N ALA A 879 -81.13 -5.88 -40.76
CA ALA A 879 -82.02 -7.01 -40.86
C ALA A 879 -83.33 -6.83 -40.06
N LEU A 880 -83.16 -6.32 -38.82
CA LEU A 880 -84.35 -5.99 -38.01
C LEU A 880 -85.22 -4.85 -38.63
N ARG A 881 -84.60 -3.86 -39.29
CA ARG A 881 -85.31 -2.82 -40.05
C ARG A 881 -86.01 -3.34 -41.29
N GLN A 882 -85.37 -4.25 -41.99
CA GLN A 882 -85.99 -4.90 -43.15
C GLN A 882 -87.16 -5.77 -42.74
N MET A 883 -87.02 -6.58 -41.68
CA MET A 883 -88.16 -7.37 -41.17
C MET A 883 -89.34 -6.47 -40.72
N SER A 884 -89.09 -5.29 -40.12
CA SER A 884 -90.12 -4.33 -39.74
C SER A 884 -90.72 -3.66 -40.95
N ILE A 885 -90.03 -3.51 -42.05
CA ILE A 885 -90.56 -3.00 -43.37
C ILE A 885 -91.38 -4.08 -44.01
N ASP A 886 -90.84 -5.33 -44.10
CA ASP A 886 -91.61 -6.46 -44.71
C ASP A 886 -92.86 -6.84 -43.89
N GLU A 887 -92.88 -6.68 -42.52
CA GLU A 887 -94.10 -6.80 -41.70
C GLU A 887 -95.08 -5.65 -41.98
N ALA A 888 -94.57 -4.41 -42.19
CA ALA A 888 -95.44 -3.29 -42.51
C ALA A 888 -96.06 -3.40 -43.89
N GLU A 889 -95.28 -3.91 -44.93
CA GLU A 889 -95.76 -4.19 -46.27
C GLU A 889 -96.86 -5.34 -46.28
N LYS A 890 -96.62 -6.43 -45.53
CA LYS A 890 -97.62 -7.51 -45.37
C LYS A 890 -98.90 -7.08 -44.74
N THR A 891 -98.81 -6.19 -43.73
CA THR A 891 -100.04 -5.60 -43.08
C THR A 891 -100.81 -4.70 -44.04
N GLN A 892 -100.11 -3.99 -44.95
CA GLN A 892 -100.71 -3.19 -46.00
C GLN A 892 -101.32 -4.02 -47.12
N GLU A 893 -100.79 -5.26 -47.47
CA GLU A 893 -101.43 -6.18 -48.40
C GLU A 893 -102.63 -6.95 -47.81
N GLU A 894 -102.71 -7.11 -46.50
CA GLU A 894 -103.91 -7.71 -45.84
C GLU A 894 -105.07 -6.74 -45.62
N ASP A 895 -104.78 -5.40 -45.62
CA ASP A 895 -105.79 -4.38 -45.54
C ASP A 895 -106.31 -3.84 -46.90
N ALA A 896 -105.71 -4.27 -48.08
CA ALA A 896 -106.23 -3.93 -49.42
C ALA A 896 -106.95 -5.09 -50.02
#